data_3fa4545e89f29c29b676f3691a37dc83
#
_entry.id   3fa4545e89f29c29b676f3691a37dc83
#
_cell.length_a   1.000
_cell.length_b   1.000
_cell.length_c   1.000
_cell.angle_alpha   90.00
_cell.angle_beta   90.00
_cell.angle_gamma   90.00
#
_symmetry.space_group_name_H-M   'P 1'
#
loop_
_entity.id
_entity.type
_entity.pdbx_description
1 polymer ?
#
loop_
_entity_poly.entity_id
_entity_poly.type
_entity_poly.pdbx_seq_one_letter_code
_entity_poly.pdbx_strand_id
1 'polypeptide(L)'
;MQKLQLFISNTRVDLFKDESVSINQTIQNVRDIAKIFTEFTQTFTIPASKTNNKLFKHYHNYDIVNTFDARRKEAAEIQLNNVPFKKGFIRLEGVQLKKNKPYSYKITFFGETVNLKDLLGDDELSALDLSSFDIDYSFGNIKNKMQTSTGGFITPLITHTRQLYFDSGGNVGNGNLHYASSSSSNGVFWSDLKYAIRLHEIVQAIQTKYSITFSNDFFDSSNATWYNLYLWLHRKKGDVEPAQQVSMQFKTVTGFGLESDPPATTSVSGNGVNVSSTYTTYPNTILGFTFTFIPTTTDVYTIRIFRNGSQIFQAEDVTGTQLVTQSDFTLASGTYTVAIGSTSTVTFNSGNVRFAVNGNLGGTDDGSVTAWNDEWRSSSQTVTGTTFEFRINEQIPKMKVIDFLTGLFRMFNLTAFINDAGTIVVQKLDDFYAASSITHNIDEYVDIKSSSVDVALPFKEIDFAYKGLGTFLSKQFEQLENKGWGTIEYSADSTFDAPSDTYKVEIPFEHLQYQRLVNATGGANTSIQFGWFVDDNKESFYGLPLIFYAIKQSSSTTAISLKNTETSNQSMSSYWIPSNSRAISSSTSTDNIHFDLEVNEYTGGSTFTGTLFENCYKTYIQDVFNAGRRLTKVKAKLPLKIIFDLKLNDKISLHNRNYRINSIKTNLTTGDSSLELLNIV
;
A
#
# COMPACT_ATOMS: atom_id res chain seq x y z
N MET A 1 -17.41 47.84 15.95
CA MET A 1 -16.62 47.27 14.86
C MET A 1 -15.35 46.68 15.43
N GLN A 2 -15.08 45.40 15.15
CA GLN A 2 -13.84 44.75 15.53
C GLN A 2 -12.74 45.28 14.63
N LYS A 3 -11.55 45.54 15.19
CA LYS A 3 -10.42 46.02 14.40
C LYS A 3 -9.68 44.82 13.80
N LEU A 4 -10.00 44.46 12.55
CA LEU A 4 -9.32 43.47 11.78
C LEU A 4 -7.97 43.99 11.29
N GLN A 5 -6.92 43.22 11.43
CA GLN A 5 -5.61 43.50 10.90
C GLN A 5 -5.08 42.24 10.21
N LEU A 6 -4.48 42.43 9.04
CA LEU A 6 -3.80 41.39 8.30
C LEU A 6 -2.31 41.75 8.19
N PHE A 7 -1.45 40.80 8.52
CA PHE A 7 -0.03 40.90 8.32
C PHE A 7 0.39 39.88 7.28
N ILE A 8 1.23 40.29 6.34
CA ILE A 8 1.86 39.41 5.33
C ILE A 8 3.36 39.59 5.46
N SER A 9 4.10 38.51 5.70
CA SER A 9 5.55 38.54 5.93
C SER A 9 5.95 39.66 6.92
N ASN A 10 5.24 39.73 8.05
CA ASN A 10 5.36 40.73 9.14
C ASN A 10 5.03 42.18 8.72
N THR A 11 4.54 42.42 7.52
CA THR A 11 4.10 43.74 7.07
C THR A 11 2.59 43.88 7.23
N ARG A 12 2.15 44.88 7.96
CA ARG A 12 0.72 45.17 8.09
C ARG A 12 0.14 45.65 6.77
N VAL A 13 -0.93 45.01 6.33
CA VAL A 13 -1.65 45.28 5.08
C VAL A 13 -2.71 46.35 5.30
N ASP A 14 -2.84 47.29 4.37
CA ASP A 14 -3.97 48.25 4.35
C ASP A 14 -5.23 47.53 3.83
N LEU A 15 -6.33 47.64 4.56
CA LEU A 15 -7.64 47.08 4.21
C LEU A 15 -8.61 48.20 3.76
N PHE A 16 -9.63 47.84 2.96
CA PHE A 16 -10.75 48.76 2.73
C PHE A 16 -11.52 48.98 4.05
N LYS A 17 -12.15 50.15 4.20
CA LYS A 17 -12.91 50.46 5.42
C LYS A 17 -14.09 49.53 5.63
N ASP A 18 -14.66 49.04 4.52
CA ASP A 18 -15.86 48.20 4.50
C ASP A 18 -15.54 46.75 4.18
N GLU A 19 -14.26 46.33 4.31
CA GLU A 19 -13.86 44.98 3.98
C GLU A 19 -14.44 43.98 4.96
N SER A 20 -15.06 42.96 4.39
CA SER A 20 -15.71 41.88 5.12
C SER A 20 -14.90 40.58 4.95
N VAL A 21 -14.19 40.20 5.97
CA VAL A 21 -13.46 38.92 5.99
C VAL A 21 -14.26 37.91 6.79
N SER A 22 -14.73 36.87 6.11
CA SER A 22 -15.50 35.81 6.77
C SER A 22 -14.65 34.54 6.90
N ILE A 23 -14.77 33.87 8.03
CA ILE A 23 -14.22 32.55 8.28
C ILE A 23 -15.31 31.49 8.18
N ASN A 24 -15.05 30.41 7.50
CA ASN A 24 -15.92 29.25 7.49
C ASN A 24 -15.18 28.07 8.15
N GLN A 25 -15.74 27.55 9.23
CA GLN A 25 -15.21 26.42 9.99
C GLN A 25 -16.26 25.32 9.96
N THR A 26 -15.86 24.14 9.50
CA THR A 26 -16.72 22.96 9.46
C THR A 26 -15.98 21.79 10.06
N ILE A 27 -16.67 20.98 10.83
CA ILE A 27 -16.24 19.65 11.13
C ILE A 27 -16.56 18.79 9.91
N GLN A 28 -15.81 17.72 9.77
CA GLN A 28 -16.03 16.69 8.76
C GLN A 28 -17.52 16.52 8.46
N ASN A 29 -17.95 16.94 7.30
CA ASN A 29 -19.22 16.52 6.78
C ASN A 29 -19.04 15.04 6.35
N VAL A 30 -19.88 14.13 6.86
CA VAL A 30 -19.91 12.71 6.46
C VAL A 30 -19.92 12.54 4.93
N ARG A 31 -20.36 13.56 4.21
CA ARG A 31 -20.43 13.61 2.75
C ARG A 31 -19.09 13.79 2.02
N ASP A 32 -18.05 14.32 2.69
CA ASP A 32 -16.81 14.68 1.98
C ASP A 32 -15.58 14.62 2.90
N ILE A 33 -15.09 13.43 3.11
CA ILE A 33 -13.90 13.14 3.93
C ILE A 33 -12.61 13.67 3.29
N ALA A 34 -12.60 13.91 1.99
CA ALA A 34 -11.47 14.57 1.33
C ALA A 34 -11.27 16.03 1.79
N LYS A 35 -12.26 16.60 2.47
CA LYS A 35 -12.18 17.91 3.11
C LYS A 35 -11.79 17.88 4.59
N ILE A 36 -11.16 16.85 5.06
CA ILE A 36 -10.76 16.63 6.47
C ILE A 36 -9.99 17.82 7.07
N PHE A 37 -9.42 18.67 6.25
CA PHE A 37 -8.51 19.73 6.65
C PHE A 37 -8.97 21.12 6.19
N THR A 38 -10.26 21.42 6.15
CA THR A 38 -10.70 22.76 5.81
C THR A 38 -10.89 23.63 7.04
N GLU A 39 -9.83 24.07 7.66
CA GLU A 39 -9.86 25.39 8.21
C GLU A 39 -9.54 26.37 7.09
N PHE A 40 -10.58 26.98 6.55
CA PHE A 40 -10.56 28.32 6.05
C PHE A 40 -9.77 28.64 4.79
N THR A 41 -10.49 28.80 3.73
CA THR A 41 -10.03 29.55 2.56
C THR A 41 -10.99 30.69 2.29
N GLN A 42 -10.57 31.93 2.38
CA GLN A 42 -11.38 33.10 2.06
C GLN A 42 -10.65 34.00 1.08
N THR A 43 -11.30 34.26 -0.04
CA THR A 43 -10.82 35.26 -1.00
C THR A 43 -11.41 36.61 -0.66
N PHE A 44 -10.60 37.62 -0.59
CA PHE A 44 -11.01 39.01 -0.36
C PHE A 44 -10.12 39.97 -1.12
N THR A 45 -10.53 41.23 -1.13
CA THR A 45 -9.82 42.30 -1.87
C THR A 45 -9.21 43.30 -0.90
N ILE A 46 -8.03 43.81 -1.25
CA ILE A 46 -7.37 44.87 -0.49
C ILE A 46 -7.03 46.04 -1.43
N PRO A 47 -7.00 47.28 -0.94
CA PRO A 47 -6.72 48.41 -1.79
C PRO A 47 -5.32 48.41 -2.34
N ALA A 48 -5.11 48.92 -3.55
CA ALA A 48 -3.79 49.13 -4.11
C ALA A 48 -3.15 50.39 -3.51
N SER A 49 -2.99 50.41 -2.19
CA SER A 49 -2.31 51.47 -1.46
C SER A 49 -0.79 51.45 -1.70
N LYS A 50 -0.10 52.52 -1.25
CA LYS A 50 1.37 52.60 -1.34
C LYS A 50 2.04 51.40 -0.62
N THR A 51 1.51 51.01 0.56
CA THR A 51 2.01 49.87 1.36
C THR A 51 1.80 48.56 0.61
N ASN A 52 0.58 48.30 0.13
CA ASN A 52 0.24 47.07 -0.54
C ASN A 52 0.92 46.94 -1.90
N ASN A 53 1.03 48.06 -2.65
CA ASN A 53 1.80 48.04 -3.91
C ASN A 53 3.29 47.68 -3.68
N LYS A 54 3.90 48.17 -2.60
CA LYS A 54 5.29 47.83 -2.24
C LYS A 54 5.41 46.36 -1.82
N LEU A 55 4.45 45.86 -1.03
CA LEU A 55 4.40 44.47 -0.56
C LEU A 55 4.33 43.50 -1.74
N PHE A 56 3.43 43.74 -2.68
CA PHE A 56 3.29 42.92 -3.89
C PHE A 56 4.22 43.36 -5.03
N LYS A 57 5.29 44.13 -4.72
CA LYS A 57 6.31 44.56 -5.67
C LYS A 57 5.73 45.12 -6.96
N HIS A 58 4.63 45.89 -6.85
CA HIS A 58 3.95 46.47 -8.01
C HIS A 58 3.58 45.43 -9.10
N TYR A 59 3.08 44.26 -8.70
CA TYR A 59 2.77 43.11 -9.57
C TYR A 59 2.00 43.43 -10.86
N HIS A 60 1.26 44.54 -10.88
CA HIS A 60 0.52 45.06 -12.04
C HIS A 60 1.44 45.69 -13.13
N ASN A 61 2.70 45.91 -12.85
CA ASN A 61 3.62 46.54 -13.78
C ASN A 61 4.52 45.50 -14.42
N TYR A 62 4.38 45.32 -15.73
CA TYR A 62 5.10 44.27 -16.49
C TYR A 62 6.61 44.60 -16.69
N ASP A 63 6.99 45.87 -16.50
CA ASP A 63 8.38 46.31 -16.71
C ASP A 63 9.30 46.04 -15.51
N ILE A 64 8.74 45.55 -14.42
CA ILE A 64 9.53 45.27 -13.20
C ILE A 64 10.18 43.91 -13.29
N VAL A 65 11.51 43.89 -13.33
CA VAL A 65 12.33 42.71 -13.14
C VAL A 65 12.28 42.31 -11.65
N ASN A 66 12.09 41.04 -11.33
CA ASN A 66 11.98 40.56 -9.96
C ASN A 66 10.64 40.88 -9.29
N THR A 67 9.54 40.55 -9.97
CA THR A 67 8.16 40.70 -9.51
C THR A 67 7.83 39.81 -8.32
N PHE A 68 6.69 40.08 -7.68
CA PHE A 68 6.10 39.17 -6.67
C PHE A 68 5.70 37.84 -7.34
N ASP A 69 6.14 36.70 -6.77
CA ASP A 69 5.75 35.39 -7.32
C ASP A 69 4.36 34.99 -6.81
N ALA A 70 3.32 35.28 -7.59
CA ALA A 70 1.92 34.95 -7.25
C ALA A 70 1.63 33.43 -7.19
N ARG A 71 2.56 32.58 -7.62
CA ARG A 71 2.44 31.13 -7.53
C ARG A 71 2.78 30.59 -6.14
N ARG A 72 3.48 31.39 -5.34
CA ARG A 72 3.90 31.03 -3.98
C ARG A 72 2.94 31.58 -2.95
N LYS A 73 2.80 30.83 -1.86
CA LYS A 73 2.09 31.26 -0.66
C LYS A 73 3.06 32.01 0.25
N GLU A 74 2.67 33.19 0.73
CA GLU A 74 3.44 34.00 1.69
C GLU A 74 2.82 33.88 3.09
N ALA A 75 3.66 33.80 4.13
CA ALA A 75 3.21 33.71 5.51
C ALA A 75 2.34 34.92 5.89
N ALA A 76 1.23 34.67 6.53
CA ALA A 76 0.28 35.70 6.92
C ALA A 76 -0.36 35.41 8.27
N GLU A 77 -0.78 36.47 8.96
CA GLU A 77 -1.43 36.43 10.26
C GLU A 77 -2.61 37.38 10.29
N ILE A 78 -3.77 36.87 10.75
CA ILE A 78 -4.95 37.68 11.04
C ILE A 78 -4.97 37.99 12.52
N GLN A 79 -5.09 39.28 12.86
CA GLN A 79 -5.26 39.75 14.23
C GLN A 79 -6.60 40.43 14.38
N LEU A 80 -7.25 40.24 15.53
CA LEU A 80 -8.47 40.90 15.94
C LEU A 80 -8.17 41.75 17.17
N ASN A 81 -8.43 43.06 17.07
CA ASN A 81 -8.15 44.01 18.16
C ASN A 81 -6.71 43.94 18.70
N ASN A 82 -5.71 43.74 17.83
CA ASN A 82 -4.30 43.57 18.11
C ASN A 82 -3.93 42.26 18.85
N VAL A 83 -4.85 41.30 18.89
CA VAL A 83 -4.57 39.93 19.41
C VAL A 83 -4.45 38.99 18.22
N PRO A 84 -3.36 38.19 18.14
CA PRO A 84 -3.25 37.14 17.13
C PRO A 84 -4.46 36.20 17.16
N PHE A 85 -5.05 35.95 16.01
CA PHE A 85 -6.25 35.12 15.92
C PHE A 85 -5.99 33.87 15.09
N LYS A 86 -5.48 34.05 13.86
CA LYS A 86 -5.15 32.92 12.98
C LYS A 86 -3.88 33.22 12.23
N LYS A 87 -2.98 32.24 12.20
CA LYS A 87 -1.82 32.23 11.33
C LYS A 87 -2.12 31.41 10.07
N GLY A 88 -1.39 31.65 9.02
CA GLY A 88 -1.58 30.97 7.75
C GLY A 88 -0.75 31.55 6.63
N PHE A 89 -1.27 31.42 5.43
CA PHE A 89 -0.62 31.87 4.21
C PHE A 89 -1.58 32.63 3.32
N ILE A 90 -1.05 33.55 2.53
CA ILE A 90 -1.82 34.18 1.45
C ILE A 90 -1.27 33.81 0.09
N ARG A 91 -2.15 33.80 -0.90
CA ARG A 91 -1.81 33.75 -2.31
C ARG A 91 -2.42 34.94 -3.02
N LEU A 92 -1.64 35.59 -3.88
CA LEU A 92 -2.15 36.64 -4.75
C LEU A 92 -2.88 36.01 -5.95
N GLU A 93 -4.17 36.29 -6.10
CA GLU A 93 -5.00 35.81 -7.21
C GLU A 93 -5.00 36.74 -8.41
N GLY A 94 -4.76 38.01 -8.17
CA GLY A 94 -4.69 39.01 -9.25
C GLY A 94 -4.82 40.45 -8.80
N VAL A 95 -4.75 41.36 -9.76
CA VAL A 95 -4.88 42.80 -9.55
C VAL A 95 -6.01 43.35 -10.42
N GLN A 96 -6.89 44.14 -9.85
CA GLN A 96 -7.89 44.86 -10.60
C GLN A 96 -7.37 46.24 -10.96
N LEU A 97 -7.49 46.61 -12.22
CA LEU A 97 -7.16 47.94 -12.72
C LEU A 97 -8.43 48.76 -12.94
N LYS A 98 -8.41 50.03 -12.55
CA LYS A 98 -9.46 51.00 -12.84
C LYS A 98 -8.83 52.23 -13.50
N LYS A 99 -9.27 52.57 -14.70
CA LYS A 99 -8.68 53.66 -15.52
C LYS A 99 -7.16 53.48 -15.69
N ASN A 100 -6.72 52.25 -16.00
CA ASN A 100 -5.31 51.83 -16.17
C ASN A 100 -4.41 52.05 -14.93
N LYS A 101 -5.00 52.23 -13.74
CA LYS A 101 -4.27 52.31 -12.48
C LYS A 101 -4.67 51.14 -11.57
N PRO A 102 -3.73 50.60 -10.76
CA PRO A 102 -4.06 49.54 -9.81
C PRO A 102 -5.11 50.05 -8.81
N TYR A 103 -6.18 49.31 -8.67
CA TYR A 103 -7.29 49.65 -7.78
C TYR A 103 -7.32 48.75 -6.54
N SER A 104 -7.23 47.43 -6.77
CA SER A 104 -7.25 46.46 -5.67
C SER A 104 -6.47 45.19 -6.04
N TYR A 105 -5.95 44.52 -5.02
CA TYR A 105 -5.40 43.19 -5.09
C TYR A 105 -6.44 42.18 -4.59
N LYS A 106 -6.65 41.10 -5.34
CA LYS A 106 -7.45 39.97 -4.92
C LYS A 106 -6.52 38.95 -4.30
N ILE A 107 -6.73 38.60 -3.04
CA ILE A 107 -5.90 37.65 -2.29
C ILE A 107 -6.78 36.58 -1.67
N THR A 108 -6.21 35.38 -1.50
CA THR A 108 -6.85 34.29 -0.77
C THR A 108 -5.99 33.97 0.45
N PHE A 109 -6.60 33.99 1.61
CA PHE A 109 -5.99 33.54 2.86
C PHE A 109 -6.28 32.05 3.05
N PHE A 110 -5.27 31.30 3.38
CA PHE A 110 -5.31 29.89 3.76
C PHE A 110 -4.86 29.81 5.21
N GLY A 111 -5.65 29.22 6.09
CA GLY A 111 -5.22 28.95 7.47
C GLY A 111 -3.97 28.08 7.50
N GLU A 112 -3.35 27.94 8.68
CA GLU A 112 -2.19 27.05 8.90
C GLU A 112 -2.52 25.58 8.70
N THR A 113 -3.81 25.26 8.58
CA THR A 113 -4.23 23.92 8.20
C THR A 113 -3.54 23.53 6.92
N VAL A 114 -2.64 22.60 7.08
CA VAL A 114 -1.97 21.96 5.96
C VAL A 114 -3.08 21.39 5.08
N ASN A 115 -3.24 21.98 3.89
CA ASN A 115 -3.99 21.26 2.87
C ASN A 115 -3.16 20.01 2.55
N LEU A 116 -3.44 18.90 3.25
CA LEU A 116 -2.72 17.63 3.04
C LEU A 116 -2.70 17.27 1.56
N LYS A 117 -3.77 17.60 0.85
CA LYS A 117 -3.83 17.37 -0.59
C LYS A 117 -2.74 18.14 -1.34
N ASP A 118 -2.52 19.42 -1.01
CA ASP A 118 -1.47 20.22 -1.66
C ASP A 118 -0.07 19.78 -1.23
N LEU A 119 0.09 19.34 0.02
CA LEU A 119 1.36 18.88 0.55
C LEU A 119 1.77 17.51 0.01
N LEU A 120 0.82 16.56 -0.01
CA LEU A 120 1.06 15.20 -0.47
C LEU A 120 1.06 15.11 -2.00
N GLY A 121 0.42 16.06 -2.69
CA GLY A 121 0.33 16.11 -4.14
C GLY A 121 -0.24 14.83 -4.74
N ASP A 122 0.38 14.39 -5.82
CA ASP A 122 0.05 13.16 -6.52
C ASP A 122 1.02 12.00 -6.21
N ASP A 123 1.82 12.12 -5.16
CA ASP A 123 2.80 11.10 -4.79
C ASP A 123 2.11 9.76 -4.49
N GLU A 124 2.67 8.69 -5.06
CA GLU A 124 2.28 7.32 -4.75
C GLU A 124 3.00 6.81 -3.49
N LEU A 125 2.49 5.74 -2.86
CA LEU A 125 3.16 5.07 -1.73
C LEU A 125 4.58 4.63 -2.07
N SER A 126 4.86 4.31 -3.33
CA SER A 126 6.21 3.97 -3.84
C SER A 126 7.21 5.12 -3.75
N ALA A 127 6.76 6.34 -3.55
CA ALA A 127 7.63 7.51 -3.37
C ALA A 127 8.09 7.73 -1.93
N LEU A 128 7.57 6.94 -0.97
CA LEU A 128 7.99 7.00 0.43
C LEU A 128 9.36 6.34 0.61
N ASP A 129 10.17 6.84 1.54
CA ASP A 129 11.41 6.15 1.89
C ASP A 129 11.14 4.97 2.85
N LEU A 130 11.07 3.79 2.27
CA LEU A 130 10.89 2.51 2.96
C LEU A 130 12.10 1.58 2.73
N SER A 131 13.23 2.13 2.26
CA SER A 131 14.44 1.38 1.90
C SER A 131 15.05 0.59 3.08
N SER A 132 14.79 1.01 4.32
CA SER A 132 15.21 0.28 5.51
C SER A 132 14.58 -1.12 5.64
N PHE A 133 13.53 -1.41 4.89
CA PHE A 133 12.86 -2.71 4.82
C PHE A 133 13.26 -3.53 3.59
N ASP A 134 14.12 -3.01 2.71
CA ASP A 134 14.62 -3.76 1.57
C ASP A 134 15.38 -4.99 2.05
N ILE A 135 15.11 -6.13 1.44
CA ILE A 135 15.61 -7.42 1.91
C ILE A 135 15.82 -8.37 0.74
N ASP A 136 16.84 -9.23 0.82
CA ASP A 136 16.98 -10.32 -0.14
C ASP A 136 15.77 -11.24 -0.14
N TYR A 137 15.16 -11.44 -1.32
CA TYR A 137 14.06 -12.39 -1.49
C TYR A 137 14.63 -13.79 -1.64
N SER A 138 14.63 -14.51 -0.54
CA SER A 138 15.21 -15.86 -0.44
C SER A 138 14.40 -16.73 0.51
N PHE A 139 14.53 -18.06 0.36
CA PHE A 139 13.91 -19.02 1.27
C PHE A 139 14.21 -18.72 2.74
N GLY A 140 15.48 -18.40 3.05
CA GLY A 140 15.90 -18.09 4.43
C GLY A 140 15.19 -16.87 5.02
N ASN A 141 15.07 -15.79 4.23
CA ASN A 141 14.41 -14.56 4.65
C ASN A 141 12.88 -14.72 4.71
N ILE A 142 12.24 -15.39 3.75
CA ILE A 142 10.81 -15.73 3.82
C ILE A 142 10.52 -16.54 5.08
N LYS A 143 11.29 -17.60 5.33
CA LYS A 143 11.16 -18.43 6.53
C LYS A 143 11.32 -17.59 7.81
N ASN A 144 12.35 -16.75 7.88
CA ASN A 144 12.61 -15.90 9.04
C ASN A 144 11.42 -14.95 9.28
N LYS A 145 10.93 -14.26 8.24
CA LYS A 145 9.81 -13.31 8.35
C LYS A 145 8.45 -13.98 8.57
N MET A 146 8.31 -15.27 8.27
CA MET A 146 7.17 -16.07 8.75
C MET A 146 7.23 -16.28 10.26
N GLN A 147 8.43 -16.41 10.84
CA GLN A 147 8.63 -16.71 12.26
C GLN A 147 8.78 -15.47 13.14
N THR A 148 9.16 -14.34 12.59
CA THR A 148 9.45 -13.10 13.34
C THR A 148 8.66 -11.92 12.79
N SER A 149 8.52 -10.85 13.59
CA SER A 149 7.91 -9.58 13.17
C SER A 149 8.85 -8.40 13.39
N THR A 150 10.15 -8.64 13.33
CA THR A 150 11.14 -7.61 13.59
C THR A 150 10.94 -6.42 12.66
N GLY A 151 10.79 -5.23 13.24
CA GLY A 151 10.62 -3.98 12.50
C GLY A 151 9.28 -3.83 11.78
N GLY A 152 8.22 -4.58 12.16
CA GLY A 152 6.92 -4.44 11.48
C GLY A 152 6.86 -5.05 10.08
N PHE A 153 7.73 -6.01 9.76
CA PHE A 153 7.83 -6.64 8.45
C PHE A 153 7.73 -8.17 8.58
N ILE A 154 6.76 -8.78 7.89
CA ILE A 154 6.40 -10.19 8.03
C ILE A 154 6.15 -10.86 6.67
N THR A 155 6.09 -12.20 6.68
CA THR A 155 5.55 -12.99 5.57
C THR A 155 4.26 -13.67 6.05
N PRO A 156 3.08 -13.19 5.64
CA PRO A 156 1.82 -13.83 5.93
C PRO A 156 1.55 -15.03 5.02
N LEU A 157 0.70 -15.95 5.46
CA LEU A 157 0.24 -17.07 4.65
C LEU A 157 -0.83 -16.59 3.64
N ILE A 158 -0.40 -15.88 2.61
CA ILE A 158 -1.22 -15.42 1.49
C ILE A 158 -0.55 -15.89 0.20
N THR A 159 -1.30 -16.64 -0.63
CA THR A 159 -0.85 -17.13 -1.92
C THR A 159 -1.56 -16.42 -3.07
N HIS A 160 -0.90 -16.31 -4.20
CA HIS A 160 -1.45 -15.72 -5.42
C HIS A 160 -1.49 -16.75 -6.58
N THR A 161 -1.22 -18.01 -6.27
CA THR A 161 -1.11 -19.11 -7.25
C THR A 161 -2.10 -20.21 -6.93
N ARG A 162 -1.82 -21.01 -5.92
CA ARG A 162 -2.58 -22.22 -5.62
C ARG A 162 -3.42 -22.11 -4.34
N GLN A 163 -4.54 -22.80 -4.33
CA GLN A 163 -5.32 -23.02 -3.12
C GLN A 163 -4.56 -23.99 -2.20
N LEU A 164 -4.49 -23.64 -0.92
CA LEU A 164 -3.89 -24.47 0.11
C LEU A 164 -4.94 -25.38 0.78
N TYR A 165 -4.49 -26.52 1.29
CA TYR A 165 -5.31 -27.43 2.07
C TYR A 165 -4.47 -28.07 3.19
N PHE A 166 -5.11 -28.76 4.11
CA PHE A 166 -4.43 -29.48 5.20
C PHE A 166 -4.98 -30.90 5.29
N ASP A 167 -4.12 -31.90 5.07
CA ASP A 167 -4.47 -33.30 5.17
C ASP A 167 -3.33 -34.08 5.85
N SER A 168 -3.61 -34.60 7.04
CA SER A 168 -2.67 -35.43 7.81
C SER A 168 -2.70 -36.92 7.42
N GLY A 169 -3.63 -37.34 6.56
CA GLY A 169 -3.92 -38.75 6.26
C GLY A 169 -3.23 -39.33 5.05
N GLY A 170 -2.28 -38.62 4.43
CA GLY A 170 -1.43 -39.22 3.41
C GLY A 170 -1.65 -38.75 1.97
N ASN A 171 -2.54 -37.80 1.68
CA ASN A 171 -2.54 -37.13 0.39
C ASN A 171 -1.31 -36.25 0.29
N VAL A 172 -0.34 -36.72 -0.48
CA VAL A 172 0.94 -36.07 -0.68
C VAL A 172 0.84 -35.13 -1.88
N GLY A 173 1.24 -33.88 -1.74
CA GLY A 173 1.28 -32.96 -2.88
C GLY A 173 1.52 -31.50 -2.54
N ASN A 174 1.83 -30.74 -3.58
CA ASN A 174 1.99 -29.31 -3.50
C ASN A 174 0.68 -28.63 -3.05
N GLY A 175 0.77 -27.77 -2.04
CA GLY A 175 -0.40 -27.11 -1.44
C GLY A 175 -0.94 -27.80 -0.18
N ASN A 176 -0.59 -29.05 0.10
CA ASN A 176 -0.88 -29.67 1.39
C ASN A 176 0.04 -29.12 2.46
N LEU A 177 -0.51 -28.33 3.37
CA LEU A 177 0.28 -27.69 4.43
C LEU A 177 0.75 -28.64 5.53
N HIS A 178 0.20 -29.86 5.61
CA HIS A 178 0.64 -30.81 6.63
C HIS A 178 2.11 -31.19 6.49
N TYR A 179 2.88 -30.95 7.55
CA TYR A 179 4.27 -31.37 7.58
C TYR A 179 4.37 -32.83 8.01
N ALA A 180 4.96 -33.65 7.16
CA ALA A 180 5.36 -35.02 7.48
C ALA A 180 6.83 -35.18 7.10
N SER A 181 7.65 -35.69 8.01
CA SER A 181 9.09 -35.91 7.78
C SER A 181 9.37 -36.93 6.67
N SER A 182 8.40 -37.81 6.37
CA SER A 182 8.44 -38.81 5.30
C SER A 182 7.99 -38.26 3.93
N SER A 183 7.48 -37.03 3.86
CA SER A 183 6.91 -36.45 2.63
C SER A 183 7.48 -35.08 2.34
N SER A 184 8.52 -35.04 1.50
CA SER A 184 9.12 -33.80 1.00
C SER A 184 8.24 -33.07 -0.03
N SER A 185 7.19 -33.72 -0.55
CA SER A 185 6.30 -33.15 -1.58
C SER A 185 5.24 -32.18 -1.01
N ASN A 186 4.97 -32.26 0.30
CA ASN A 186 3.98 -31.39 0.95
C ASN A 186 4.52 -29.98 1.20
N GLY A 187 3.66 -28.99 1.11
CA GLY A 187 3.94 -27.63 1.54
C GLY A 187 3.53 -26.55 0.54
N VAL A 188 3.68 -25.32 0.99
CA VAL A 188 3.63 -24.11 0.15
C VAL A 188 5.06 -23.75 -0.25
N PHE A 189 5.26 -23.37 -1.49
CA PHE A 189 6.55 -22.86 -1.93
C PHE A 189 6.82 -21.49 -1.33
N TRP A 190 8.05 -21.25 -0.92
CA TRP A 190 8.47 -19.94 -0.44
C TRP A 190 8.25 -18.83 -1.48
N SER A 191 8.41 -19.16 -2.76
CA SER A 191 8.19 -18.23 -3.88
C SER A 191 6.72 -17.86 -4.12
N ASP A 192 5.77 -18.67 -3.61
CA ASP A 192 4.35 -18.33 -3.64
C ASP A 192 3.98 -17.28 -2.60
N LEU A 193 4.88 -16.92 -1.67
CA LEU A 193 4.63 -16.01 -0.56
C LEU A 193 5.30 -14.67 -0.78
N LYS A 194 4.61 -13.60 -0.37
CA LYS A 194 5.10 -12.22 -0.42
C LYS A 194 5.12 -11.61 0.97
N TYR A 195 5.93 -10.57 1.13
CA TYR A 195 6.01 -9.86 2.40
C TYR A 195 4.81 -8.95 2.64
N ALA A 196 4.66 -8.51 3.87
CA ALA A 196 3.73 -7.46 4.28
C ALA A 196 4.41 -6.51 5.27
N ILE A 197 4.06 -5.24 5.18
CA ILE A 197 4.57 -4.18 6.05
C ILE A 197 3.46 -3.64 6.94
N ARG A 198 3.78 -3.33 8.20
CA ARG A 198 2.82 -2.74 9.13
C ARG A 198 2.41 -1.34 8.67
N LEU A 199 1.13 -1.00 8.76
CA LEU A 199 0.63 0.32 8.37
C LEU A 199 1.29 1.47 9.14
N HIS A 200 1.66 1.22 10.39
CA HIS A 200 2.36 2.19 11.22
C HIS A 200 3.67 2.66 10.57
N GLU A 201 4.44 1.76 9.98
CA GLU A 201 5.72 2.10 9.32
C GLU A 201 5.49 2.99 8.09
N ILE A 202 4.40 2.75 7.35
CA ILE A 202 4.00 3.60 6.21
C ILE A 202 3.63 5.01 6.69
N VAL A 203 2.86 5.12 7.79
CA VAL A 203 2.49 6.42 8.37
C VAL A 203 3.72 7.16 8.90
N GLN A 204 4.69 6.47 9.52
CA GLN A 204 5.96 7.07 9.93
C GLN A 204 6.77 7.60 8.73
N ALA A 205 6.83 6.83 7.64
CA ALA A 205 7.49 7.29 6.41
C ALA A 205 6.80 8.52 5.79
N ILE A 206 5.45 8.60 5.86
CA ILE A 206 4.69 9.78 5.46
C ILE A 206 5.09 10.99 6.32
N GLN A 207 5.11 10.84 7.65
CA GLN A 207 5.49 11.92 8.55
C GLN A 207 6.90 12.44 8.25
N THR A 208 7.83 11.53 8.05
CA THR A 208 9.23 11.86 7.74
C THR A 208 9.35 12.60 6.40
N LYS A 209 8.76 12.06 5.34
CA LYS A 209 8.87 12.63 3.99
C LYS A 209 8.30 14.04 3.90
N TYR A 210 7.14 14.27 4.50
CA TYR A 210 6.43 15.55 4.39
C TYR A 210 6.66 16.48 5.58
N SER A 211 7.52 16.09 6.53
CA SER A 211 7.81 16.86 7.75
C SER A 211 6.53 17.26 8.51
N ILE A 212 5.60 16.32 8.64
CA ILE A 212 4.37 16.47 9.43
C ILE A 212 4.43 15.57 10.65
N THR A 213 3.65 15.89 11.66
CA THR A 213 3.52 15.08 12.87
C THR A 213 2.05 14.80 13.15
N PHE A 214 1.68 13.53 13.19
CA PHE A 214 0.38 13.11 13.72
C PHE A 214 0.44 12.95 15.24
N SER A 215 -0.69 13.21 15.90
CA SER A 215 -0.79 12.94 17.33
C SER A 215 -0.86 11.43 17.61
N ASN A 216 -0.60 11.07 18.86
CA ASN A 216 -0.68 9.68 19.32
C ASN A 216 -2.11 9.23 19.69
N ASP A 217 -3.12 10.06 19.45
CA ASP A 217 -4.50 9.71 19.84
C ASP A 217 -5.05 8.48 19.08
N PHE A 218 -4.67 8.32 17.81
CA PHE A 218 -5.05 7.15 17.02
C PHE A 218 -3.85 6.37 16.48
N PHE A 219 -2.85 7.05 15.89
CA PHE A 219 -1.69 6.42 15.25
C PHE A 219 -0.59 6.02 16.24
N ASP A 220 -0.98 5.54 17.41
CA ASP A 220 -0.08 5.10 18.47
C ASP A 220 0.15 3.58 18.45
N SER A 221 1.34 3.15 18.87
CA SER A 221 1.69 1.73 18.97
C SER A 221 0.92 0.99 20.06
N SER A 222 0.37 1.69 21.05
CA SER A 222 -0.50 1.12 22.09
C SER A 222 -1.93 0.88 21.60
N ASN A 223 -2.34 1.52 20.51
CA ASN A 223 -3.65 1.28 19.88
C ASN A 223 -3.62 -0.03 19.08
N ALA A 224 -3.99 -1.14 19.70
CA ALA A 224 -3.93 -2.46 19.10
C ALA A 224 -4.83 -2.61 17.86
N THR A 225 -5.94 -1.85 17.77
CA THR A 225 -6.83 -1.81 16.60
C THR A 225 -6.11 -1.31 15.35
N TRP A 226 -5.19 -0.40 15.53
CA TRP A 226 -4.38 0.20 14.48
C TRP A 226 -3.05 -0.55 14.27
N TYR A 227 -2.29 -0.75 15.35
CA TYR A 227 -0.89 -1.19 15.30
C TYR A 227 -0.70 -2.61 14.75
N ASN A 228 -1.72 -3.46 14.78
CA ASN A 228 -1.66 -4.84 14.29
C ASN A 228 -2.11 -5.00 12.83
N LEU A 229 -2.32 -3.89 12.12
CA LEU A 229 -2.67 -3.91 10.70
C LEU A 229 -1.43 -3.89 9.81
N TYR A 230 -1.49 -4.69 8.75
CA TYR A 230 -0.44 -4.85 7.75
C TYR A 230 -0.98 -4.63 6.35
N LEU A 231 -0.13 -4.15 5.45
CA LEU A 231 -0.36 -4.03 4.02
C LEU A 231 0.43 -5.13 3.30
N TRP A 232 -0.25 -5.93 2.48
CA TRP A 232 0.40 -6.95 1.66
C TRP A 232 1.10 -6.31 0.46
N LEU A 233 2.34 -6.72 0.20
CA LEU A 233 3.18 -6.15 -0.87
C LEU A 233 3.00 -6.97 -2.15
N HIS A 234 2.07 -6.55 -3.01
CA HIS A 234 1.63 -7.30 -4.18
C HIS A 234 1.45 -6.42 -5.43
N ARG A 235 2.30 -5.43 -5.61
CA ARG A 235 2.23 -4.52 -6.76
C ARG A 235 2.23 -5.25 -8.11
N LYS A 236 2.86 -6.43 -8.18
CA LYS A 236 2.90 -7.26 -9.39
C LYS A 236 2.06 -8.50 -9.20
N LYS A 237 1.36 -8.90 -10.26
CA LYS A 237 0.67 -10.20 -10.30
C LYS A 237 1.70 -11.32 -10.46
N GLY A 238 1.34 -12.52 -9.99
CA GLY A 238 2.22 -13.69 -10.09
C GLY A 238 3.39 -13.62 -9.10
N ASP A 239 4.45 -14.31 -9.44
CA ASP A 239 5.66 -14.39 -8.63
C ASP A 239 6.32 -13.01 -8.46
N VAL A 240 7.15 -12.90 -7.43
CA VAL A 240 7.95 -11.71 -7.21
C VAL A 240 9.03 -11.64 -8.28
N GLU A 241 8.88 -10.70 -9.19
CA GLU A 241 9.88 -10.41 -10.20
C GLU A 241 10.54 -9.04 -9.94
N PRO A 242 11.84 -8.91 -10.19
CA PRO A 242 12.49 -7.61 -10.15
C PRO A 242 11.94 -6.67 -11.25
N ALA A 243 11.84 -5.39 -10.96
CA ALA A 243 11.45 -4.38 -11.95
C ALA A 243 12.47 -4.23 -13.08
N GLN A 244 13.73 -4.47 -12.79
CA GLN A 244 14.76 -4.78 -13.77
C GLN A 244 15.02 -6.27 -13.68
N GLN A 245 15.01 -6.97 -14.82
CA GLN A 245 15.50 -8.33 -14.88
C GLN A 245 16.96 -8.34 -14.35
N VAL A 246 17.10 -8.58 -13.06
CA VAL A 246 18.31 -9.21 -12.57
C VAL A 246 18.14 -10.64 -13.02
N SER A 247 18.38 -10.84 -14.31
CA SER A 247 18.54 -12.16 -14.87
C SER A 247 19.53 -12.90 -13.97
N MET A 248 19.22 -14.16 -13.66
CA MET A 248 20.21 -15.13 -13.20
C MET A 248 21.55 -14.72 -13.83
N GLN A 249 22.56 -14.36 -13.04
CA GLN A 249 23.84 -14.02 -13.64
C GLN A 249 24.43 -15.30 -14.19
N PHE A 250 24.41 -15.41 -15.51
CA PHE A 250 25.05 -16.48 -16.20
C PHE A 250 26.55 -16.20 -16.21
N LYS A 251 27.28 -17.07 -15.53
CA LYS A 251 28.73 -17.12 -15.67
C LYS A 251 29.07 -17.97 -16.90
N THR A 252 29.72 -17.37 -17.86
CA THR A 252 30.27 -18.10 -18.97
C THR A 252 31.47 -18.92 -18.48
N VAL A 253 31.47 -20.20 -18.79
CA VAL A 253 32.52 -21.11 -18.37
C VAL A 253 33.79 -20.81 -19.16
N THR A 254 34.89 -20.49 -18.47
CA THR A 254 36.17 -20.14 -19.08
C THR A 254 37.19 -21.28 -18.83
N GLY A 255 38.08 -21.50 -19.77
CA GLY A 255 39.24 -22.35 -19.60
C GLY A 255 39.02 -23.82 -19.87
N PHE A 256 38.57 -24.19 -21.10
CA PHE A 256 38.73 -25.55 -21.57
C PHE A 256 40.19 -25.80 -21.93
N GLY A 257 40.87 -26.72 -21.23
CA GLY A 257 42.17 -27.24 -21.62
C GLY A 257 41.98 -28.39 -22.61
N LEU A 258 42.85 -28.48 -23.60
CA LEU A 258 42.89 -29.64 -24.49
C LEU A 258 43.59 -30.81 -23.80
N GLU A 259 43.00 -32.00 -23.85
CA GLU A 259 43.62 -33.21 -23.33
C GLU A 259 44.24 -34.15 -24.41
N SER A 260 44.01 -33.90 -25.72
CA SER A 260 44.56 -34.71 -26.79
C SER A 260 44.87 -33.95 -28.09
N ASP A 261 45.86 -34.42 -28.83
CA ASP A 261 46.25 -33.93 -30.16
C ASP A 261 45.29 -34.44 -31.25
N PRO A 262 44.97 -33.65 -32.30
CA PRO A 262 45.57 -32.39 -32.68
C PRO A 262 44.86 -31.17 -32.05
N PRO A 263 45.55 -30.03 -31.90
CA PRO A 263 45.07 -28.87 -31.19
C PRO A 263 43.89 -28.19 -31.91
N ALA A 264 42.70 -28.27 -31.33
CA ALA A 264 41.64 -27.34 -31.66
C ALA A 264 41.99 -25.99 -31.00
N THR A 265 41.98 -24.93 -31.77
CA THR A 265 42.20 -23.58 -31.23
C THR A 265 41.05 -23.16 -30.36
N THR A 266 41.28 -23.13 -29.06
CA THR A 266 40.39 -22.53 -28.10
C THR A 266 40.65 -21.05 -28.04
N SER A 267 39.75 -20.20 -28.52
CA SER A 267 39.84 -18.75 -28.30
C SER A 267 39.05 -18.39 -27.05
N VAL A 268 39.75 -17.86 -26.05
CA VAL A 268 39.14 -17.27 -24.87
C VAL A 268 38.97 -15.77 -25.16
N SER A 269 37.77 -15.29 -25.38
CA SER A 269 37.50 -13.87 -25.38
C SER A 269 36.74 -13.49 -24.12
N GLY A 270 37.30 -12.59 -23.39
CA GLY A 270 36.96 -11.85 -22.17
C GLY A 270 35.75 -12.21 -21.29
N ASN A 271 34.70 -12.88 -21.72
CA ASN A 271 33.54 -13.24 -20.88
C ASN A 271 32.87 -14.56 -21.35
N GLY A 272 33.56 -15.43 -22.02
CA GLY A 272 32.99 -16.68 -22.48
C GLY A 272 34.01 -17.66 -23.00
N VAL A 273 33.71 -18.94 -22.86
CA VAL A 273 34.48 -20.00 -23.50
C VAL A 273 33.91 -20.26 -24.87
N ASN A 274 34.66 -19.88 -25.87
CA ASN A 274 34.37 -20.24 -27.25
C ASN A 274 35.05 -21.58 -27.52
N VAL A 275 34.30 -22.64 -27.58
CA VAL A 275 34.80 -23.89 -28.20
C VAL A 275 34.70 -23.69 -29.70
N SER A 276 35.78 -23.25 -30.31
CA SER A 276 35.87 -23.21 -31.76
C SER A 276 36.11 -24.63 -32.27
N SER A 277 35.05 -25.31 -32.66
CA SER A 277 35.21 -26.54 -33.43
C SER A 277 35.46 -26.18 -34.89
N THR A 278 36.69 -25.85 -35.25
CA THR A 278 37.11 -25.84 -36.67
C THR A 278 37.25 -27.23 -37.17
N TYR A 279 36.18 -28.02 -37.19
CA TYR A 279 36.12 -29.33 -37.83
C TYR A 279 36.08 -29.23 -39.38
N THR A 280 36.42 -28.11 -39.95
CA THR A 280 36.51 -27.90 -41.40
C THR A 280 37.61 -28.71 -42.08
N THR A 281 38.49 -29.32 -41.32
CA THR A 281 39.61 -30.11 -41.86
C THR A 281 39.38 -31.62 -41.84
N TYR A 282 38.33 -32.09 -41.20
CA TYR A 282 38.01 -33.52 -41.20
C TYR A 282 36.76 -33.79 -42.05
N PRO A 283 36.86 -34.35 -43.24
CA PRO A 283 35.70 -34.53 -44.13
C PRO A 283 34.81 -35.71 -43.68
N ASN A 284 34.34 -35.71 -42.40
CA ASN A 284 33.81 -36.98 -41.91
C ASN A 284 32.77 -36.87 -40.85
N THR A 285 32.08 -37.95 -40.66
CA THR A 285 30.86 -38.07 -39.88
C THR A 285 31.13 -37.94 -38.40
N ILE A 286 30.57 -36.89 -37.77
CA ILE A 286 30.42 -36.83 -36.32
C ILE A 286 29.38 -37.87 -35.95
N LEU A 287 29.78 -38.85 -35.11
CA LEU A 287 28.91 -39.93 -34.63
C LEU A 287 28.14 -39.52 -33.36
N GLY A 288 28.72 -38.66 -32.57
CA GLY A 288 28.06 -38.19 -31.38
C GLY A 288 28.81 -37.06 -30.66
N PHE A 289 28.13 -36.37 -29.78
CA PHE A 289 28.73 -35.41 -28.86
C PHE A 289 28.05 -35.48 -27.50
N THR A 290 28.72 -34.98 -26.47
CA THR A 290 28.17 -34.86 -25.11
C THR A 290 28.77 -33.64 -24.45
N PHE A 291 27.86 -32.73 -23.97
CA PHE A 291 28.23 -31.78 -22.95
C PHE A 291 27.90 -32.38 -21.58
N THR A 292 28.82 -32.33 -20.66
CA THR A 292 28.68 -32.92 -19.31
C THR A 292 28.84 -31.80 -18.27
N PHE A 293 27.94 -31.75 -17.33
CA PHE A 293 27.93 -30.77 -16.23
C PHE A 293 27.81 -31.54 -14.90
N ILE A 294 28.86 -31.52 -14.08
CA ILE A 294 28.94 -32.25 -12.80
C ILE A 294 29.16 -31.22 -11.67
N PRO A 295 28.08 -30.67 -11.04
CA PRO A 295 28.24 -29.78 -9.91
C PRO A 295 28.75 -30.52 -8.67
N THR A 296 29.42 -29.79 -7.79
CA THR A 296 29.83 -30.30 -6.46
C THR A 296 28.76 -30.22 -5.42
N THR A 297 27.67 -29.47 -5.70
CA THR A 297 26.53 -29.24 -4.82
C THR A 297 25.27 -29.80 -5.47
N THR A 298 24.21 -29.92 -4.67
CA THR A 298 22.88 -30.34 -5.13
C THR A 298 21.97 -29.16 -5.43
N ASP A 299 22.53 -27.95 -5.52
CA ASP A 299 21.79 -26.73 -5.79
C ASP A 299 21.27 -26.69 -7.24
N VAL A 300 20.21 -25.92 -7.42
CA VAL A 300 19.56 -25.74 -8.72
C VAL A 300 20.39 -24.82 -9.61
N TYR A 301 20.52 -25.18 -10.87
CA TYR A 301 21.20 -24.35 -11.86
C TYR A 301 20.54 -24.47 -13.25
N THR A 302 20.80 -23.49 -14.11
CA THR A 302 20.30 -23.43 -15.48
C THR A 302 21.48 -23.46 -16.45
N ILE A 303 21.34 -24.24 -17.51
CA ILE A 303 22.33 -24.38 -18.57
C ILE A 303 21.81 -23.72 -19.83
N ARG A 304 22.63 -22.90 -20.49
CA ARG A 304 22.39 -22.40 -21.85
C ARG A 304 23.58 -22.68 -22.74
N ILE A 305 23.32 -23.19 -23.93
CA ILE A 305 24.35 -23.43 -24.97
C ILE A 305 24.01 -22.54 -26.17
N PHE A 306 25.00 -21.81 -26.64
CA PHE A 306 24.90 -20.91 -27.77
C PHE A 306 25.79 -21.38 -28.90
N ARG A 307 25.36 -21.22 -30.14
CA ARG A 307 26.16 -21.38 -31.35
C ARG A 307 26.18 -20.06 -32.12
N ASN A 308 27.37 -19.51 -32.37
CA ASN A 308 27.58 -18.23 -33.02
C ASN A 308 26.73 -17.09 -32.36
N GLY A 309 26.64 -17.11 -31.02
CA GLY A 309 25.84 -16.15 -30.26
C GLY A 309 24.34 -16.39 -30.19
N SER A 310 23.82 -17.34 -30.96
CA SER A 310 22.40 -17.73 -30.92
C SER A 310 22.20 -18.91 -29.98
N GLN A 311 21.24 -18.83 -29.06
CA GLN A 311 20.90 -19.91 -28.13
C GLN A 311 20.32 -21.10 -28.90
N ILE A 312 20.85 -22.27 -28.68
CA ILE A 312 20.44 -23.51 -29.33
C ILE A 312 19.92 -24.58 -28.36
N PHE A 313 20.25 -24.45 -27.06
CA PHE A 313 19.79 -25.33 -26.01
C PHE A 313 19.63 -24.58 -24.69
N GLN A 314 18.64 -24.99 -23.88
CA GLN A 314 18.41 -24.52 -22.53
C GLN A 314 17.82 -25.65 -21.68
N ALA A 315 18.36 -25.81 -20.47
CA ALA A 315 17.78 -26.63 -19.41
C ALA A 315 17.70 -25.80 -18.16
N GLU A 316 16.46 -25.51 -17.71
CA GLU A 316 16.18 -24.67 -16.55
C GLU A 316 16.02 -25.53 -15.30
N ASP A 317 16.43 -24.96 -14.16
CA ASP A 317 16.19 -25.49 -12.82
C ASP A 317 16.58 -26.96 -12.63
N VAL A 318 17.68 -27.33 -13.25
CA VAL A 318 18.23 -28.70 -13.15
C VAL A 318 19.09 -28.87 -11.90
N THR A 319 19.20 -30.10 -11.41
CA THR A 319 20.04 -30.46 -10.27
C THR A 319 20.93 -31.68 -10.62
N GLY A 320 22.06 -31.80 -9.91
CA GLY A 320 22.99 -32.92 -10.12
C GLY A 320 23.61 -32.93 -11.50
N THR A 321 24.12 -34.08 -11.93
CA THR A 321 24.82 -34.26 -13.22
C THR A 321 23.86 -34.14 -14.39
N GLN A 322 24.18 -33.29 -15.37
CA GLN A 322 23.43 -33.12 -16.61
C GLN A 322 24.28 -33.53 -17.80
N LEU A 323 23.63 -34.20 -18.75
CA LEU A 323 24.22 -34.62 -20.03
C LEU A 323 23.36 -34.04 -21.16
N VAL A 324 23.99 -33.31 -22.06
CA VAL A 324 23.35 -32.79 -23.28
C VAL A 324 23.98 -33.43 -24.47
N THR A 325 23.19 -34.08 -25.30
CA THR A 325 23.67 -34.96 -26.37
C THR A 325 23.03 -34.61 -27.72
N GLN A 326 23.32 -35.40 -28.72
CA GLN A 326 22.71 -35.26 -30.07
C GLN A 326 21.18 -35.46 -30.10
N SER A 327 20.59 -36.01 -29.04
CA SER A 327 19.12 -36.06 -28.91
C SER A 327 18.52 -34.69 -28.57
N ASP A 328 19.30 -33.79 -28.01
CA ASP A 328 18.83 -32.46 -27.59
C ASP A 328 18.98 -31.42 -28.70
N PHE A 329 20.05 -31.49 -29.47
CA PHE A 329 20.24 -30.65 -30.65
C PHE A 329 21.26 -31.27 -31.64
N THR A 330 21.29 -30.77 -32.87
CA THR A 330 22.25 -31.22 -33.89
C THR A 330 23.54 -30.37 -33.83
N LEU A 331 24.68 -31.03 -33.66
CA LEU A 331 25.98 -30.37 -33.75
C LEU A 331 26.25 -29.92 -35.18
N ALA A 332 26.51 -28.64 -35.36
CA ALA A 332 26.86 -28.05 -36.65
C ALA A 332 28.06 -27.13 -36.49
N SER A 333 28.76 -26.84 -37.59
CA SER A 333 29.90 -25.92 -37.57
C SER A 333 29.57 -24.59 -36.93
N GLY A 334 30.44 -24.11 -36.04
CA GLY A 334 30.27 -22.82 -35.36
C GLY A 334 31.04 -22.72 -34.05
N THR A 335 30.99 -21.56 -33.45
CA THR A 335 31.55 -21.29 -32.13
C THR A 335 30.51 -21.59 -31.06
N TYR A 336 30.82 -22.43 -30.13
CA TYR A 336 29.93 -22.82 -29.02
C TYR A 336 30.34 -22.10 -27.75
N THR A 337 29.33 -21.52 -27.07
CA THR A 337 29.49 -20.87 -25.77
C THR A 337 28.52 -21.52 -24.79
N VAL A 338 29.03 -21.88 -23.62
CA VAL A 338 28.23 -22.44 -22.53
C VAL A 338 28.10 -21.36 -21.43
N ALA A 339 26.88 -21.15 -20.99
CA ALA A 339 26.60 -20.29 -19.85
C ALA A 339 25.85 -21.09 -18.78
N ILE A 340 26.26 -20.92 -17.53
CA ILE A 340 25.63 -21.53 -16.36
C ILE A 340 25.15 -20.42 -15.43
N GLY A 341 23.87 -20.47 -15.07
CA GLY A 341 23.23 -19.55 -14.13
C GLY A 341 22.71 -20.31 -12.91
N SER A 342 22.66 -19.65 -11.77
CA SER A 342 22.05 -20.17 -10.56
C SER A 342 21.57 -19.03 -9.65
N THR A 343 20.57 -19.29 -8.81
CA THR A 343 20.15 -18.41 -7.72
C THR A 343 20.92 -18.67 -6.43
N SER A 344 21.68 -19.78 -6.36
CA SER A 344 22.57 -20.14 -5.26
C SER A 344 24.02 -20.29 -5.77
N THR A 345 24.95 -20.52 -4.85
CA THR A 345 26.35 -20.76 -5.26
C THR A 345 26.54 -22.19 -5.70
N VAL A 346 26.81 -22.40 -7.00
CA VAL A 346 27.08 -23.70 -7.58
C VAL A 346 28.53 -23.75 -8.05
N THR A 347 29.25 -24.79 -7.63
CA THR A 347 30.67 -25.00 -7.98
C THR A 347 30.83 -26.25 -8.83
N PHE A 348 31.65 -26.13 -9.85
CA PHE A 348 32.12 -27.22 -10.71
C PHE A 348 33.62 -27.31 -10.56
N ASN A 349 34.12 -28.47 -10.18
CA ASN A 349 35.57 -28.73 -10.12
C ASN A 349 36.18 -28.73 -11.53
N SER A 350 37.50 -28.65 -11.61
CA SER A 350 38.22 -28.78 -12.88
C SER A 350 37.86 -30.09 -13.58
N GLY A 351 37.53 -30.01 -14.86
CA GLY A 351 37.08 -31.12 -15.67
C GLY A 351 35.63 -31.56 -15.50
N ASN A 352 34.87 -30.89 -14.62
CA ASN A 352 33.46 -31.23 -14.38
C ASN A 352 32.48 -30.55 -15.34
N VAL A 353 32.91 -29.52 -16.07
CA VAL A 353 32.22 -29.05 -17.28
C VAL A 353 33.06 -29.43 -18.46
N ARG A 354 32.54 -30.30 -19.31
CA ARG A 354 33.28 -30.85 -20.43
C ARG A 354 32.44 -31.03 -21.67
N PHE A 355 33.08 -31.01 -22.82
CA PHE A 355 32.50 -31.26 -24.12
C PHE A 355 33.32 -32.34 -24.82
N ALA A 356 32.69 -33.41 -25.18
CA ALA A 356 33.31 -34.51 -25.93
C ALA A 356 32.62 -34.71 -27.27
N VAL A 357 33.39 -34.94 -28.30
CA VAL A 357 32.88 -35.24 -29.65
C VAL A 357 33.61 -36.47 -30.17
N ASN A 358 32.88 -37.38 -30.75
CA ASN A 358 33.45 -38.57 -31.41
C ASN A 358 32.96 -38.67 -32.86
N GLY A 359 33.80 -39.22 -33.71
CA GLY A 359 33.51 -39.35 -35.10
C GLY A 359 34.40 -40.37 -35.80
N ASN A 360 34.18 -40.55 -37.09
CA ASN A 360 35.01 -41.38 -37.95
C ASN A 360 35.69 -40.56 -39.02
N LEU A 361 36.98 -40.75 -39.24
CA LEU A 361 37.67 -40.28 -40.42
C LEU A 361 37.21 -41.10 -41.62
N GLY A 362 36.79 -40.49 -42.72
CA GLY A 362 36.34 -41.15 -43.91
C GLY A 362 37.45 -41.98 -44.52
N GLY A 363 37.02 -43.01 -45.17
CA GLY A 363 37.86 -44.12 -45.57
C GLY A 363 39.16 -43.76 -46.27
N THR A 364 40.19 -44.38 -45.84
CA THR A 364 41.38 -44.50 -46.60
C THR A 364 41.15 -45.48 -47.78
N ASP A 365 41.99 -45.45 -48.81
CA ASP A 365 41.86 -46.27 -50.03
C ASP A 365 41.72 -47.80 -49.74
N ASP A 366 41.98 -48.24 -48.51
CA ASP A 366 41.85 -49.64 -48.06
C ASP A 366 40.52 -49.94 -47.37
N GLY A 367 39.60 -48.97 -47.27
CA GLY A 367 38.25 -49.10 -46.63
C GLY A 367 38.28 -49.09 -45.10
N SER A 368 39.38 -48.75 -44.46
CA SER A 368 39.48 -48.67 -43.01
C SER A 368 38.88 -47.34 -42.51
N VAL A 369 38.12 -47.38 -41.43
CA VAL A 369 37.54 -46.24 -40.76
C VAL A 369 38.31 -46.02 -39.48
N THR A 370 38.96 -44.86 -39.34
CA THR A 370 39.64 -44.51 -38.12
C THR A 370 38.70 -43.70 -37.22
N ALA A 371 38.35 -44.26 -36.05
CA ALA A 371 37.60 -43.57 -35.04
C ALA A 371 38.46 -42.48 -34.33
N TRP A 372 37.90 -41.34 -34.08
CA TRP A 372 38.53 -40.28 -33.30
C TRP A 372 37.60 -39.79 -32.17
N ASN A 373 38.20 -39.27 -31.09
CA ASN A 373 37.48 -38.76 -29.93
C ASN A 373 38.27 -37.58 -29.36
N ASP A 374 37.61 -36.43 -29.25
CA ASP A 374 38.16 -35.20 -28.70
C ASP A 374 37.33 -34.74 -27.49
N GLU A 375 38.03 -34.31 -26.45
CA GLU A 375 37.39 -33.83 -25.23
C GLU A 375 38.03 -32.52 -24.76
N TRP A 376 37.18 -31.53 -24.43
CA TRP A 376 37.56 -30.26 -23.84
C TRP A 376 37.01 -30.16 -22.43
N ARG A 377 37.83 -29.71 -21.49
CA ARG A 377 37.47 -29.60 -20.07
C ARG A 377 37.68 -28.20 -19.56
N SER A 378 36.77 -27.74 -18.73
CA SER A 378 36.92 -26.45 -18.06
C SER A 378 37.88 -26.53 -16.88
N SER A 379 38.47 -25.39 -16.52
CA SER A 379 39.01 -25.19 -15.17
C SER A 379 37.85 -25.16 -14.13
N SER A 380 38.19 -25.16 -12.85
CA SER A 380 37.19 -25.03 -11.77
C SER A 380 36.36 -23.76 -11.97
N GLN A 381 35.04 -23.90 -11.86
CA GLN A 381 34.08 -22.81 -12.04
C GLN A 381 33.20 -22.67 -10.81
N THR A 382 33.00 -21.43 -10.36
CA THR A 382 32.01 -21.12 -9.33
C THR A 382 31.04 -20.10 -9.89
N VAL A 383 29.78 -20.47 -9.92
CA VAL A 383 28.67 -19.57 -10.26
C VAL A 383 28.11 -19.06 -8.94
N THR A 384 28.26 -17.78 -8.68
CA THR A 384 27.71 -17.16 -7.48
C THR A 384 26.31 -16.73 -7.80
N GLY A 385 25.31 -17.21 -7.04
CA GLY A 385 23.95 -16.77 -7.16
C GLY A 385 23.86 -15.28 -6.78
N THR A 386 23.10 -14.53 -7.53
CA THR A 386 22.65 -13.21 -7.08
C THR A 386 21.31 -13.37 -6.40
N THR A 387 21.27 -13.04 -5.13
CA THR A 387 20.01 -12.91 -4.41
C THR A 387 19.24 -11.75 -5.02
N PHE A 388 17.95 -11.96 -5.27
CA PHE A 388 17.05 -10.90 -5.69
C PHE A 388 16.70 -10.05 -4.49
N GLU A 389 16.97 -8.73 -4.57
CA GLU A 389 16.60 -7.79 -3.55
C GLU A 389 15.12 -7.39 -3.72
N PHE A 390 14.32 -7.71 -2.72
CA PHE A 390 12.92 -7.27 -2.63
C PHE A 390 12.88 -5.82 -2.15
N ARG A 391 12.71 -4.90 -3.07
CA ARG A 391 12.61 -3.47 -2.77
C ARG A 391 11.18 -3.08 -2.52
N ILE A 392 10.90 -2.52 -1.34
CA ILE A 392 9.53 -2.18 -0.93
C ILE A 392 8.87 -1.23 -1.93
N ASN A 393 9.59 -0.22 -2.39
CA ASN A 393 9.06 0.77 -3.33
C ASN A 393 8.60 0.19 -4.68
N GLU A 394 9.16 -0.96 -5.06
CA GLU A 394 8.80 -1.67 -6.28
C GLU A 394 7.63 -2.64 -6.07
N GLN A 395 7.40 -3.09 -4.84
CA GLN A 395 6.42 -4.13 -4.49
C GLN A 395 5.18 -3.57 -3.77
N ILE A 396 5.24 -2.34 -3.25
CA ILE A 396 4.09 -1.71 -2.61
C ILE A 396 2.99 -1.42 -3.64
N PRO A 397 1.71 -1.75 -3.36
CA PRO A 397 0.62 -1.53 -4.29
C PRO A 397 0.51 -0.07 -4.73
N LYS A 398 0.07 0.13 -5.98
CA LYS A 398 -0.15 1.48 -6.51
C LYS A 398 -1.32 2.15 -5.82
N MET A 399 -1.03 3.20 -5.09
CA MET A 399 -2.03 4.07 -4.47
C MET A 399 -1.37 5.41 -4.15
N LYS A 400 -2.10 6.51 -4.33
CA LYS A 400 -1.63 7.82 -3.87
C LYS A 400 -1.60 7.86 -2.34
N VAL A 401 -0.62 8.55 -1.78
CA VAL A 401 -0.50 8.75 -0.32
C VAL A 401 -1.76 9.38 0.27
N ILE A 402 -2.35 10.35 -0.42
CA ILE A 402 -3.59 10.99 0.00
C ILE A 402 -4.78 10.00 0.03
N ASP A 403 -4.88 9.10 -0.96
CA ASP A 403 -5.95 8.11 -1.04
C ASP A 403 -5.80 7.05 0.06
N PHE A 404 -4.56 6.66 0.37
CA PHE A 404 -4.24 5.76 1.48
C PHE A 404 -4.69 6.35 2.82
N LEU A 405 -4.29 7.60 3.13
CA LEU A 405 -4.72 8.27 4.36
C LEU A 405 -6.23 8.46 4.40
N THR A 406 -6.85 8.90 3.30
CA THR A 406 -8.31 9.06 3.20
C THR A 406 -9.02 7.72 3.42
N GLY A 407 -8.47 6.63 2.89
CA GLY A 407 -8.95 5.26 3.11
C GLY A 407 -8.95 4.88 4.59
N LEU A 408 -7.87 5.13 5.30
CA LEU A 408 -7.76 4.88 6.74
C LEU A 408 -8.73 5.76 7.54
N PHE A 409 -8.85 7.03 7.20
CA PHE A 409 -9.78 7.94 7.86
C PHE A 409 -11.24 7.49 7.68
N ARG A 410 -11.61 7.04 6.48
CA ARG A 410 -12.94 6.44 6.23
C ARG A 410 -13.12 5.12 6.96
N MET A 411 -12.09 4.28 6.99
CA MET A 411 -12.17 2.97 7.64
C MET A 411 -12.52 3.09 9.12
N PHE A 412 -11.90 4.03 9.81
CA PHE A 412 -12.04 4.20 11.26
C PHE A 412 -12.89 5.42 11.68
N ASN A 413 -13.57 6.08 10.73
CA ASN A 413 -14.32 7.31 10.98
C ASN A 413 -13.50 8.35 11.75
N LEU A 414 -12.28 8.63 11.24
CA LEU A 414 -11.38 9.57 11.88
C LEU A 414 -11.66 11.01 11.46
N THR A 415 -11.45 11.93 12.38
CA THR A 415 -11.33 13.35 12.09
C THR A 415 -9.94 13.84 12.42
N ALA A 416 -9.54 14.95 11.80
CA ALA A 416 -8.26 15.56 12.08
C ALA A 416 -8.35 17.08 12.09
N PHE A 417 -7.48 17.68 12.91
CA PHE A 417 -7.31 19.14 12.99
C PHE A 417 -5.88 19.44 13.45
N ILE A 418 -5.43 20.66 13.24
CA ILE A 418 -4.10 21.09 13.72
C ILE A 418 -4.27 21.79 15.07
N ASN A 419 -3.45 21.40 16.05
CA ASN A 419 -3.39 22.08 17.34
C ASN A 419 -2.40 23.26 17.29
N ASP A 420 -2.35 24.05 18.37
CA ASP A 420 -1.50 25.24 18.46
C ASP A 420 0.02 24.94 18.36
N ALA A 421 0.42 23.69 18.53
CA ALA A 421 1.80 23.22 18.37
C ALA A 421 2.12 22.83 16.91
N GLY A 422 1.17 22.88 15.97
CA GLY A 422 1.35 22.46 14.59
C GLY A 422 1.23 20.97 14.38
N THR A 423 0.82 20.19 15.39
CA THR A 423 0.60 18.75 15.31
C THR A 423 -0.77 18.46 14.73
N ILE A 424 -0.86 17.53 13.80
CA ILE A 424 -2.12 17.06 13.23
C ILE A 424 -2.73 16.05 14.22
N VAL A 425 -3.72 16.49 14.99
CA VAL A 425 -4.46 15.62 15.90
C VAL A 425 -5.39 14.73 15.09
N VAL A 426 -5.27 13.42 15.24
CA VAL A 426 -6.10 12.42 14.55
C VAL A 426 -6.79 11.56 15.58
N GLN A 427 -8.13 11.55 15.58
CA GLN A 427 -8.92 10.79 16.54
C GLN A 427 -10.25 10.35 15.95
N LYS A 428 -10.92 9.37 16.57
CA LYS A 428 -12.26 8.98 16.15
C LYS A 428 -13.23 10.16 16.32
N LEU A 429 -14.21 10.25 15.43
CA LEU A 429 -15.18 11.36 15.45
C LEU A 429 -15.97 11.43 16.77
N ASP A 430 -16.33 10.26 17.32
CA ASP A 430 -17.05 10.19 18.61
C ASP A 430 -16.16 10.69 19.76
N ASP A 431 -14.89 10.35 19.79
CA ASP A 431 -13.91 10.82 20.78
C ASP A 431 -13.71 12.34 20.68
N PHE A 432 -13.65 12.87 19.45
CA PHE A 432 -13.55 14.30 19.22
C PHE A 432 -14.72 15.08 19.86
N TYR A 433 -15.94 14.59 19.65
CA TYR A 433 -17.11 15.25 20.26
C TYR A 433 -17.20 15.02 21.78
N ALA A 434 -16.69 13.90 22.28
CA ALA A 434 -16.67 13.62 23.72
C ALA A 434 -15.60 14.42 24.47
N ALA A 435 -14.54 14.86 23.78
CA ALA A 435 -13.38 15.52 24.40
C ALA A 435 -13.69 16.90 24.99
N SER A 436 -14.73 17.63 24.51
CA SER A 436 -15.08 18.93 25.04
C SER A 436 -16.26 18.90 26.01
N SER A 437 -16.05 19.52 27.18
CA SER A 437 -17.12 19.80 28.17
C SER A 437 -17.60 21.24 28.14
N ILE A 438 -17.03 22.09 27.26
CA ILE A 438 -17.32 23.53 27.22
C ILE A 438 -18.64 23.75 26.47
N THR A 439 -19.49 24.59 27.05
CA THR A 439 -20.75 25.02 26.45
C THR A 439 -20.80 26.53 26.39
N HIS A 440 -21.00 27.06 25.19
CA HIS A 440 -21.15 28.51 24.98
C HIS A 440 -22.64 28.87 24.86
N ASN A 441 -23.13 29.70 25.74
CA ASN A 441 -24.48 30.25 25.63
C ASN A 441 -24.48 31.42 24.64
N ILE A 442 -25.35 31.36 23.62
CA ILE A 442 -25.45 32.35 22.58
C ILE A 442 -26.83 33.05 22.55
N ASP A 443 -27.72 32.82 23.51
CA ASP A 443 -29.11 33.34 23.52
C ASP A 443 -29.19 34.85 23.31
N GLU A 444 -28.30 35.61 23.94
CA GLU A 444 -28.26 37.06 23.84
C GLU A 444 -27.75 37.59 22.49
N TYR A 445 -27.13 36.74 21.70
CA TYR A 445 -26.43 37.14 20.47
C TYR A 445 -27.17 36.73 19.20
N VAL A 446 -28.22 35.88 19.33
CA VAL A 446 -28.96 35.36 18.18
C VAL A 446 -29.92 36.36 17.58
N ASP A 447 -29.92 36.46 16.25
CA ASP A 447 -30.94 37.17 15.51
C ASP A 447 -32.23 36.33 15.43
N ILE A 448 -33.22 36.69 16.25
CA ILE A 448 -34.50 35.98 16.31
C ILE A 448 -35.34 36.08 15.03
N LYS A 449 -34.97 36.96 14.09
CA LYS A 449 -35.74 37.20 12.86
C LYS A 449 -35.41 36.18 11.74
N SER A 450 -34.32 35.44 11.86
CA SER A 450 -33.86 34.56 10.79
C SER A 450 -33.27 33.25 11.34
N SER A 451 -34.15 32.30 11.61
CA SER A 451 -33.74 30.92 11.95
C SER A 451 -34.56 29.93 11.13
N SER A 452 -33.97 28.79 10.82
CA SER A 452 -34.68 27.67 10.22
C SER A 452 -34.31 26.36 10.93
N VAL A 453 -35.18 25.40 10.82
CA VAL A 453 -34.98 24.06 11.35
C VAL A 453 -35.20 23.09 10.19
N ASP A 454 -34.13 22.44 9.79
CA ASP A 454 -34.10 21.53 8.64
C ASP A 454 -33.92 20.06 9.11
N VAL A 455 -34.13 19.15 8.21
CA VAL A 455 -33.83 17.70 8.42
C VAL A 455 -32.32 17.50 8.58
N ALA A 456 -31.90 16.73 9.56
CA ALA A 456 -30.49 16.53 9.88
C ALA A 456 -29.74 15.76 8.78
N LEU A 457 -30.32 14.69 8.25
CA LEU A 457 -29.75 13.92 7.14
C LEU A 457 -30.79 13.72 6.03
N PRO A 458 -30.40 13.92 4.77
CA PRO A 458 -31.29 13.76 3.63
C PRO A 458 -31.30 12.34 3.04
N PHE A 459 -30.60 11.35 3.63
CA PHE A 459 -30.46 10.00 3.08
C PHE A 459 -31.37 9.00 3.77
N LYS A 460 -31.93 8.07 2.98
CA LYS A 460 -32.71 6.94 3.47
C LYS A 460 -31.81 5.84 4.01
N GLU A 461 -30.70 5.58 3.31
CA GLU A 461 -29.78 4.49 3.56
C GLU A 461 -28.34 4.97 3.50
N ILE A 462 -27.47 4.29 4.22
CA ILE A 462 -26.01 4.43 4.10
C ILE A 462 -25.44 3.07 3.79
N ASP A 463 -24.73 2.96 2.68
CA ASP A 463 -24.05 1.76 2.24
C ASP A 463 -22.56 1.85 2.59
N PHE A 464 -22.09 0.94 3.43
CA PHE A 464 -20.70 0.81 3.81
C PHE A 464 -20.07 -0.36 3.06
N ALA A 465 -19.11 -0.09 2.19
CA ALA A 465 -18.53 -1.08 1.30
C ALA A 465 -17.02 -0.92 1.13
N TYR A 466 -16.37 -2.01 0.75
CA TYR A 466 -15.04 -2.00 0.18
C TYR A 466 -15.12 -1.89 -1.34
N LYS A 467 -14.22 -1.11 -1.93
CA LYS A 467 -14.14 -0.95 -3.38
C LYS A 467 -13.51 -2.17 -4.05
N GLY A 468 -12.56 -2.83 -3.37
CA GLY A 468 -11.84 -3.99 -3.85
C GLY A 468 -12.48 -5.31 -3.41
N LEU A 469 -13.28 -5.91 -4.28
CA LEU A 469 -13.93 -7.22 -4.09
C LEU A 469 -13.68 -8.11 -5.33
N GLY A 470 -12.46 -8.00 -5.89
CA GLY A 470 -12.09 -8.68 -7.12
C GLY A 470 -11.67 -10.13 -6.99
N THR A 471 -11.48 -10.63 -5.76
CA THR A 471 -11.00 -12.00 -5.53
C THR A 471 -12.09 -13.06 -5.76
N PHE A 472 -11.66 -14.27 -6.15
CA PHE A 472 -12.53 -15.41 -6.43
C PHE A 472 -13.58 -15.64 -5.33
N LEU A 473 -13.15 -15.69 -4.07
CA LEU A 473 -14.05 -15.95 -2.94
C LEU A 473 -15.02 -14.79 -2.69
N SER A 474 -14.56 -13.54 -2.81
CA SER A 474 -15.43 -12.37 -2.67
C SER A 474 -16.49 -12.33 -3.76
N LYS A 475 -16.13 -12.71 -5.01
CA LYS A 475 -17.07 -12.83 -6.12
C LYS A 475 -18.07 -13.97 -5.92
N GLN A 476 -17.59 -15.11 -5.43
CA GLN A 476 -18.48 -16.24 -5.12
C GLN A 476 -19.49 -15.86 -4.02
N PHE A 477 -19.04 -15.17 -2.98
CA PHE A 477 -19.93 -14.66 -1.93
C PHE A 477 -20.97 -13.69 -2.48
N GLU A 478 -20.55 -12.73 -3.33
CA GLU A 478 -21.46 -11.78 -3.97
C GLU A 478 -22.55 -12.47 -4.79
N GLN A 479 -22.20 -13.54 -5.52
CA GLN A 479 -23.15 -14.33 -6.30
C GLN A 479 -24.14 -15.15 -5.43
N LEU A 480 -23.69 -15.64 -4.29
CA LEU A 480 -24.52 -16.47 -3.41
C LEU A 480 -25.44 -15.63 -2.51
N GLU A 481 -24.92 -14.53 -1.98
CA GLU A 481 -25.59 -13.71 -0.98
C GLU A 481 -26.21 -12.42 -1.56
N ASN A 482 -25.99 -12.15 -2.86
CA ASN A 482 -26.39 -10.90 -3.51
C ASN A 482 -25.94 -9.63 -2.77
N LYS A 483 -24.76 -9.72 -2.13
CA LYS A 483 -24.19 -8.71 -1.24
C LYS A 483 -22.67 -8.77 -1.32
N GLY A 484 -22.00 -7.62 -1.32
CA GLY A 484 -20.53 -7.57 -1.27
C GLY A 484 -19.98 -8.14 0.04
N TRP A 485 -18.83 -8.82 -0.03
CA TRP A 485 -18.15 -9.33 1.15
C TRP A 485 -17.79 -8.19 2.10
N GLY A 486 -18.24 -8.26 3.34
CA GLY A 486 -17.95 -7.25 4.37
C GLY A 486 -18.75 -5.95 4.26
N THR A 487 -19.72 -5.87 3.38
CA THR A 487 -20.58 -4.68 3.22
C THR A 487 -21.77 -4.71 4.17
N ILE A 488 -22.25 -3.54 4.58
CA ILE A 488 -23.51 -3.37 5.31
C ILE A 488 -24.28 -2.17 4.76
N GLU A 489 -25.58 -2.36 4.58
CA GLU A 489 -26.54 -1.28 4.35
C GLU A 489 -27.20 -0.94 5.69
N TYR A 490 -27.12 0.32 6.07
CA TYR A 490 -27.80 0.81 7.27
C TYR A 490 -28.99 1.65 6.88
N SER A 491 -30.18 1.22 7.28
CA SER A 491 -31.43 1.97 7.20
C SER A 491 -31.97 2.15 8.62
N ALA A 492 -32.36 3.38 8.96
CA ALA A 492 -32.88 3.69 10.30
C ALA A 492 -34.27 3.09 10.53
N ASP A 493 -35.11 3.07 9.51
CA ASP A 493 -36.48 2.57 9.54
C ASP A 493 -36.96 2.23 8.12
N SER A 494 -37.58 1.07 7.94
CA SER A 494 -38.12 0.63 6.65
C SER A 494 -39.28 1.51 6.14
N THR A 495 -39.90 2.29 7.02
CA THR A 495 -41.01 3.21 6.70
C THR A 495 -40.55 4.63 6.41
N PHE A 496 -39.24 4.88 6.45
CA PHE A 496 -38.68 6.21 6.28
C PHE A 496 -38.79 6.66 4.82
N ASP A 497 -39.70 7.60 4.57
CA ASP A 497 -39.92 8.18 3.24
C ASP A 497 -39.03 9.41 3.05
N ALA A 498 -37.74 9.18 2.81
CA ALA A 498 -36.79 10.23 2.49
C ALA A 498 -36.68 10.40 0.97
N PRO A 499 -36.62 11.61 0.46
CA PRO A 499 -36.60 11.88 -0.97
C PRO A 499 -35.25 11.62 -1.65
N SER A 500 -34.30 10.99 -0.98
CA SER A 500 -32.94 10.93 -1.50
C SER A 500 -32.31 9.55 -1.49
N ASP A 501 -31.33 9.45 -2.37
CA ASP A 501 -30.52 8.29 -2.69
C ASP A 501 -29.71 7.74 -1.51
N THR A 502 -29.24 6.52 -1.67
CA THR A 502 -28.29 5.85 -0.77
C THR A 502 -26.95 6.63 -0.72
N TYR A 503 -26.47 6.94 0.45
CA TYR A 503 -25.13 7.50 0.64
C TYR A 503 -24.11 6.37 0.79
N LYS A 504 -23.03 6.40 -0.03
CA LYS A 504 -22.00 5.37 -0.02
C LYS A 504 -20.74 5.80 0.72
N VAL A 505 -20.31 4.97 1.65
CA VAL A 505 -19.00 5.05 2.31
C VAL A 505 -18.12 3.93 1.75
N GLU A 506 -17.33 4.26 0.73
CA GLU A 506 -16.44 3.30 0.08
C GLU A 506 -15.02 3.40 0.64
N ILE A 507 -14.45 2.24 1.02
CA ILE A 507 -13.06 2.09 1.44
C ILE A 507 -12.22 1.67 0.22
N PRO A 508 -11.16 2.40 -0.13
CA PRO A 508 -10.40 2.16 -1.36
C PRO A 508 -9.36 1.03 -1.22
N PHE A 509 -9.65 0.03 -0.41
CA PHE A 509 -8.81 -1.14 -0.19
C PHE A 509 -9.45 -2.41 -0.73
N GLU A 510 -8.63 -3.44 -0.97
CA GLU A 510 -9.09 -4.79 -1.24
C GLU A 510 -9.56 -5.43 0.07
N HIS A 511 -10.62 -6.24 -0.01
CA HIS A 511 -11.15 -6.96 1.13
C HIS A 511 -11.28 -8.45 0.81
N LEU A 512 -10.39 -9.25 1.41
CA LEU A 512 -10.24 -10.66 1.10
C LEU A 512 -11.03 -11.54 2.10
N GLN A 513 -11.74 -12.50 1.57
CA GLN A 513 -12.29 -13.59 2.37
C GLN A 513 -11.17 -14.62 2.64
N TYR A 514 -10.84 -14.83 3.90
CA TYR A 514 -9.83 -15.79 4.30
C TYR A 514 -10.44 -17.17 4.51
N GLN A 515 -9.72 -18.21 4.07
CA GLN A 515 -10.15 -19.60 4.25
C GLN A 515 -9.51 -20.22 5.48
N ARG A 516 -10.33 -20.86 6.29
CA ARG A 516 -9.91 -21.68 7.41
C ARG A 516 -9.87 -23.13 7.00
N LEU A 517 -8.86 -23.85 7.45
CA LEU A 517 -8.63 -25.20 7.02
C LEU A 517 -9.18 -26.21 8.03
N VAL A 518 -9.82 -27.23 7.47
CA VAL A 518 -10.20 -28.44 8.18
C VAL A 518 -9.24 -29.54 7.76
N ASN A 519 -8.82 -30.39 8.69
CA ASN A 519 -8.03 -31.55 8.37
C ASN A 519 -8.88 -32.52 7.52
N ALA A 520 -8.51 -32.68 6.25
CA ALA A 520 -9.29 -33.49 5.30
C ALA A 520 -9.50 -34.93 5.77
N THR A 521 -8.50 -35.55 6.41
CA THR A 521 -8.61 -36.93 6.93
C THR A 521 -9.39 -37.03 8.22
N GLY A 522 -9.24 -36.10 9.14
CA GLY A 522 -9.83 -36.17 10.47
C GLY A 522 -11.09 -35.34 10.65
N GLY A 523 -11.43 -34.48 9.70
CA GLY A 523 -12.57 -33.58 9.79
C GLY A 523 -12.45 -32.52 10.91
N ALA A 524 -11.31 -32.41 11.56
CA ALA A 524 -11.08 -31.49 12.66
C ALA A 524 -10.64 -30.10 12.16
N ASN A 525 -11.21 -29.07 12.74
CA ASN A 525 -10.78 -27.69 12.46
C ASN A 525 -9.33 -27.50 12.88
N THR A 526 -8.55 -26.85 12.04
CA THR A 526 -7.20 -26.41 12.37
C THR A 526 -7.19 -24.94 12.77
N SER A 527 -6.11 -24.48 13.38
CA SER A 527 -5.88 -23.06 13.61
C SER A 527 -5.24 -22.35 12.40
N ILE A 528 -5.22 -23.02 11.24
CA ILE A 528 -4.59 -22.50 10.02
C ILE A 528 -5.65 -21.75 9.22
N GLN A 529 -5.31 -20.50 8.92
CA GLN A 529 -6.07 -19.64 8.02
C GLN A 529 -5.13 -19.07 6.96
N PHE A 530 -5.57 -19.00 5.71
CA PHE A 530 -4.78 -18.44 4.64
C PHE A 530 -5.59 -17.54 3.71
N GLY A 531 -4.90 -16.68 2.97
CA GLY A 531 -5.50 -15.88 1.92
C GLY A 531 -5.19 -16.46 0.54
N TRP A 532 -6.22 -16.59 -0.30
CA TRP A 532 -6.05 -16.97 -1.69
C TRP A 532 -6.41 -15.79 -2.60
N PHE A 533 -5.37 -15.11 -3.06
CA PHE A 533 -5.51 -13.86 -3.81
C PHE A 533 -5.44 -14.12 -5.31
N VAL A 534 -6.56 -14.56 -5.87
CA VAL A 534 -6.75 -14.85 -7.30
C VAL A 534 -8.08 -14.26 -7.76
N ASP A 535 -8.21 -14.00 -9.06
CA ASP A 535 -9.47 -13.56 -9.66
C ASP A 535 -10.49 -14.71 -9.83
N ASP A 536 -11.59 -14.44 -10.48
CA ASP A 536 -12.67 -15.40 -10.77
C ASP A 536 -12.24 -16.54 -11.72
N ASN A 537 -11.17 -16.36 -12.49
CA ASN A 537 -10.54 -17.40 -13.30
C ASN A 537 -9.48 -18.21 -12.53
N LYS A 538 -9.28 -17.91 -11.24
CA LYS A 538 -8.22 -18.47 -10.39
C LYS A 538 -6.82 -18.10 -10.85
N GLU A 539 -6.68 -16.95 -11.50
CA GLU A 539 -5.41 -16.39 -11.95
C GLU A 539 -4.96 -15.24 -11.06
N SER A 540 -3.66 -15.04 -10.98
CA SER A 540 -3.08 -13.86 -10.33
C SER A 540 -3.55 -12.58 -11.00
N PHE A 541 -3.91 -11.57 -10.24
CA PHE A 541 -4.34 -10.27 -10.77
C PHE A 541 -3.80 -9.08 -9.97
N TYR A 542 -3.99 -7.89 -10.50
CA TYR A 542 -3.75 -6.65 -9.77
C TYR A 542 -5.02 -6.29 -9.00
N GLY A 543 -4.95 -6.34 -7.67
CA GLY A 543 -6.01 -5.84 -6.81
C GLY A 543 -5.71 -4.44 -6.28
N LEU A 544 -6.63 -3.91 -5.47
CA LEU A 544 -6.37 -2.76 -4.62
C LEU A 544 -5.45 -3.17 -3.46
N PRO A 545 -4.85 -2.22 -2.73
CA PRO A 545 -4.04 -2.53 -1.55
C PRO A 545 -4.83 -3.37 -0.53
N LEU A 546 -4.30 -4.55 -0.17
CA LEU A 546 -4.90 -5.47 0.79
C LEU A 546 -4.39 -5.17 2.19
N ILE A 547 -5.31 -4.81 3.09
CA ILE A 547 -5.05 -4.60 4.51
C ILE A 547 -5.64 -5.74 5.33
N PHE A 548 -4.92 -6.20 6.35
CA PHE A 548 -5.34 -7.32 7.20
C PHE A 548 -4.69 -7.25 8.59
N TYR A 549 -5.30 -7.93 9.56
CA TYR A 549 -4.66 -8.25 10.83
C TYR A 549 -3.75 -9.46 10.68
N ALA A 550 -2.52 -9.36 11.17
CA ALA A 550 -1.61 -10.49 11.23
C ALA A 550 -1.70 -11.17 12.60
N ILE A 551 -2.04 -12.46 12.60
CA ILE A 551 -2.15 -13.28 13.81
C ILE A 551 -1.02 -14.29 13.83
N LYS A 552 -0.25 -14.31 14.93
CA LYS A 552 0.81 -15.27 15.14
C LYS A 552 0.26 -16.61 15.57
N GLN A 553 0.49 -17.63 14.77
CA GLN A 553 0.27 -19.02 15.17
C GLN A 553 1.55 -19.64 15.72
N SER A 554 1.41 -20.41 16.80
CA SER A 554 2.51 -21.16 17.41
C SER A 554 1.96 -22.48 17.92
N SER A 555 2.15 -23.55 17.16
CA SER A 555 1.66 -24.88 17.53
C SER A 555 2.52 -25.95 16.85
N SER A 556 2.94 -26.94 17.62
CA SER A 556 3.61 -28.12 17.08
C SER A 556 2.64 -29.08 16.39
N THR A 557 1.36 -29.09 16.80
CA THR A 557 0.34 -30.00 16.24
C THR A 557 -0.21 -29.54 14.90
N THR A 558 -0.06 -28.24 14.58
CA THR A 558 -0.46 -27.64 13.31
C THR A 558 0.75 -27.02 12.61
N ALA A 559 1.92 -27.67 12.73
CA ALA A 559 3.09 -27.26 11.98
C ALA A 559 2.83 -27.40 10.48
N ILE A 560 3.16 -26.33 9.73
CA ILE A 560 3.01 -26.32 8.28
C ILE A 560 4.33 -26.61 7.60
N SER A 561 4.25 -27.09 6.37
CA SER A 561 5.38 -27.40 5.51
C SER A 561 5.68 -26.24 4.58
N LEU A 562 6.87 -25.67 4.69
CA LEU A 562 7.41 -24.67 3.76
C LEU A 562 8.41 -25.32 2.83
N LYS A 563 8.15 -25.29 1.52
CA LYS A 563 9.02 -25.88 0.49
C LYS A 563 10.11 -24.91 0.06
N ASN A 564 11.32 -25.44 -0.04
CA ASN A 564 12.44 -24.74 -0.68
C ASN A 564 12.57 -25.16 -2.15
N THR A 565 12.48 -26.47 -2.40
CA THR A 565 12.49 -27.08 -3.75
C THR A 565 11.40 -28.14 -3.84
N GLU A 566 11.20 -28.75 -5.01
CA GLU A 566 10.24 -29.84 -5.18
C GLU A 566 10.50 -31.06 -4.23
N THR A 567 11.74 -31.24 -3.84
CA THR A 567 12.19 -32.39 -3.01
C THR A 567 12.64 -32.00 -1.60
N SER A 568 12.48 -30.71 -1.20
CA SER A 568 12.95 -30.22 0.09
C SER A 568 11.92 -29.33 0.73
N ASN A 569 11.50 -29.68 1.94
CA ASN A 569 10.60 -28.87 2.77
C ASN A 569 11.13 -28.75 4.21
N GLN A 570 10.59 -27.79 4.94
CA GLN A 570 10.90 -27.56 6.35
C GLN A 570 9.62 -27.36 7.18
N SER A 571 9.66 -27.88 8.40
CA SER A 571 8.59 -27.70 9.37
C SER A 571 8.57 -26.26 9.91
N MET A 572 7.40 -25.65 9.90
CA MET A 572 7.14 -24.34 10.45
C MET A 572 6.11 -24.46 11.57
N SER A 573 6.55 -24.50 12.81
CA SER A 573 5.67 -24.53 13.99
C SER A 573 5.19 -23.15 14.42
N SER A 574 5.73 -22.09 13.82
CA SER A 574 5.38 -20.70 14.10
C SER A 574 5.35 -19.91 12.80
N TYR A 575 4.21 -19.24 12.52
CA TYR A 575 3.97 -18.51 11.28
C TYR A 575 2.85 -17.47 11.44
N TRP A 576 2.73 -16.53 10.47
CA TRP A 576 1.72 -15.49 10.47
C TRP A 576 0.56 -15.88 9.55
N ILE A 577 -0.66 -15.82 10.08
CA ILE A 577 -1.89 -15.96 9.30
C ILE A 577 -2.56 -14.60 9.13
N PRO A 578 -3.15 -14.32 7.95
CA PRO A 578 -3.95 -13.12 7.72
C PRO A 578 -5.35 -13.31 8.30
N SER A 579 -6.00 -12.22 8.74
CA SER A 579 -7.38 -12.25 9.24
C SER A 579 -8.05 -10.89 9.08
N ASN A 580 -9.37 -10.88 8.97
CA ASN A 580 -10.18 -9.67 9.09
C ASN A 580 -10.42 -9.29 10.56
N SER A 581 -10.27 -10.23 11.48
CA SER A 581 -10.39 -10.02 12.91
C SER A 581 -9.03 -10.08 13.61
N ARG A 582 -8.84 -9.25 14.63
CA ARG A 582 -7.61 -9.23 15.43
C ARG A 582 -7.38 -10.51 16.24
N ALA A 583 -8.41 -11.28 16.50
CA ALA A 583 -8.34 -12.59 17.16
C ALA A 583 -9.33 -13.57 16.53
N ILE A 584 -8.90 -14.81 16.32
CA ILE A 584 -9.74 -15.87 15.73
C ILE A 584 -10.10 -16.99 16.70
N SER A 585 -9.44 -17.07 17.86
CA SER A 585 -9.51 -18.23 18.75
C SER A 585 -10.56 -18.13 19.84
N SER A 586 -11.26 -17.01 19.99
CA SER A 586 -12.24 -16.83 21.05
C SER A 586 -13.62 -16.46 20.52
N SER A 587 -14.62 -16.83 21.29
CA SER A 587 -15.99 -16.36 21.09
C SER A 587 -16.15 -14.85 21.34
N THR A 588 -15.17 -14.22 21.96
CA THR A 588 -15.14 -12.77 22.16
C THR A 588 -14.40 -12.14 21.05
N SER A 589 -15.11 -11.41 20.27
CA SER A 589 -14.56 -10.55 19.28
C SER A 589 -13.73 -9.45 19.92
N THR A 590 -12.74 -9.16 19.20
CA THR A 590 -12.00 -7.92 19.35
C THR A 590 -12.38 -7.01 18.18
N ASP A 591 -11.41 -6.31 17.60
CA ASP A 591 -11.65 -5.49 16.43
C ASP A 591 -11.71 -6.33 15.16
N ASN A 592 -12.66 -6.01 14.29
CA ASN A 592 -12.79 -6.61 12.96
C ASN A 592 -12.84 -5.50 11.91
N ILE A 593 -12.11 -5.65 10.81
CA ILE A 593 -12.14 -4.71 9.70
C ILE A 593 -13.29 -4.94 8.71
N HIS A 594 -14.19 -5.81 9.00
CA HIS A 594 -15.48 -5.99 8.34
C HIS A 594 -16.47 -4.91 8.76
N PHE A 595 -17.34 -4.43 7.87
CA PHE A 595 -18.45 -3.59 8.28
C PHE A 595 -19.61 -4.41 8.85
N ASP A 596 -19.91 -5.53 8.20
CA ASP A 596 -20.94 -6.46 8.67
C ASP A 596 -20.36 -7.56 9.56
N LEU A 597 -21.22 -8.40 10.13
CA LEU A 597 -20.82 -9.52 10.95
C LEU A 597 -20.19 -10.63 10.10
N GLU A 598 -19.06 -11.13 10.53
CA GLU A 598 -18.39 -12.29 9.93
C GLU A 598 -18.62 -13.54 10.77
N VAL A 599 -19.03 -14.66 10.15
CA VAL A 599 -19.21 -15.92 10.84
C VAL A 599 -17.86 -16.47 11.30
N ASN A 600 -17.76 -16.83 12.57
CA ASN A 600 -16.58 -17.49 13.11
C ASN A 600 -16.65 -19.00 12.88
N GLU A 601 -16.06 -19.48 11.81
CA GLU A 601 -16.05 -20.90 11.44
C GLU A 601 -15.35 -21.81 12.46
N TYR A 602 -14.51 -21.27 13.37
CA TYR A 602 -13.86 -22.05 14.43
C TYR A 602 -14.81 -22.41 15.57
N THR A 603 -15.86 -21.65 15.78
CA THR A 603 -16.76 -21.83 16.91
C THR A 603 -18.14 -22.36 16.54
N GLY A 604 -18.32 -22.74 15.26
CA GLY A 604 -19.54 -23.43 14.82
C GLY A 604 -20.81 -22.57 14.88
N GLY A 605 -20.73 -21.28 14.59
CA GLY A 605 -21.91 -20.41 14.43
C GLY A 605 -21.91 -19.13 15.25
N SER A 606 -20.90 -18.86 16.07
CA SER A 606 -20.73 -17.50 16.62
C SER A 606 -20.23 -16.55 15.54
N THR A 607 -20.54 -15.27 15.71
CA THR A 607 -20.05 -14.21 14.84
C THR A 607 -18.93 -13.43 15.51
N PHE A 608 -18.01 -12.90 14.71
CA PHE A 608 -17.10 -11.87 15.18
C PHE A 608 -17.87 -10.58 15.38
N THR A 609 -17.83 -10.03 16.57
CA THR A 609 -18.38 -8.72 16.92
C THR A 609 -17.28 -7.66 16.85
N GLY A 610 -17.60 -6.41 17.09
CA GLY A 610 -16.61 -5.33 17.04
C GLY A 610 -16.24 -4.91 15.61
N THR A 611 -17.22 -4.94 14.72
CA THR A 611 -17.09 -4.54 13.32
C THR A 611 -16.74 -3.05 13.19
N LEU A 612 -16.26 -2.63 12.03
CA LEU A 612 -16.02 -1.20 11.77
C LEU A 612 -17.29 -0.37 11.94
N PHE A 613 -18.44 -0.90 11.51
CA PHE A 613 -19.71 -0.21 11.72
C PHE A 613 -19.99 -0.03 13.21
N GLU A 614 -19.91 -1.09 14.01
CA GLU A 614 -20.20 -1.01 15.44
C GLU A 614 -19.23 -0.11 16.21
N ASN A 615 -17.93 -0.23 15.95
CA ASN A 615 -16.90 0.43 16.73
C ASN A 615 -16.60 1.88 16.30
N CYS A 616 -16.96 2.24 15.06
CA CYS A 616 -16.55 3.52 14.49
C CYS A 616 -17.70 4.39 13.95
N TYR A 617 -18.84 3.78 13.61
CA TYR A 617 -19.91 4.50 12.94
C TYR A 617 -21.25 4.48 13.65
N LYS A 618 -21.59 3.37 14.31
CA LYS A 618 -22.93 3.10 14.85
C LYS A 618 -23.43 4.22 15.75
N THR A 619 -22.63 4.66 16.72
CA THR A 619 -23.02 5.72 17.66
C THR A 619 -23.38 7.01 16.93
N TYR A 620 -22.49 7.45 16.04
CA TYR A 620 -22.71 8.66 15.28
C TYR A 620 -23.91 8.54 14.34
N ILE A 621 -24.03 7.44 13.59
CA ILE A 621 -25.12 7.23 12.63
C ILE A 621 -26.46 7.14 13.34
N GLN A 622 -26.58 6.35 14.41
CA GLN A 622 -27.83 6.24 15.19
C GLN A 622 -28.22 7.58 15.82
N ASP A 623 -27.24 8.34 16.25
CA ASP A 623 -27.47 9.68 16.80
C ASP A 623 -28.03 10.61 15.73
N VAL A 624 -27.45 10.64 14.54
CA VAL A 624 -27.88 11.53 13.45
C VAL A 624 -29.20 11.09 12.82
N PHE A 625 -29.46 9.79 12.72
CA PHE A 625 -30.75 9.23 12.24
C PHE A 625 -31.86 9.24 13.29
N ASN A 626 -31.58 9.69 14.50
CA ASN A 626 -32.63 9.80 15.52
C ASN A 626 -33.74 10.77 15.05
N ALA A 627 -35.00 10.32 15.13
CA ALA A 627 -36.17 11.11 14.72
C ALA A 627 -36.30 12.48 15.43
N GLY A 628 -35.67 12.63 16.60
CA GLY A 628 -35.57 13.89 17.31
C GLY A 628 -34.51 14.86 16.78
N ARG A 629 -33.62 14.43 15.88
CA ARG A 629 -32.54 15.28 15.36
C ARG A 629 -33.04 16.30 14.36
N ARG A 630 -32.52 17.50 14.51
CA ARG A 630 -32.83 18.65 13.65
C ARG A 630 -31.56 19.45 13.41
N LEU A 631 -31.41 19.97 12.20
CA LEU A 631 -30.36 20.91 11.86
C LEU A 631 -30.93 22.32 11.99
N THR A 632 -30.53 23.00 13.06
CA THR A 632 -30.99 24.38 13.33
C THR A 632 -29.99 25.35 12.73
N LYS A 633 -30.46 26.23 11.86
CA LYS A 633 -29.66 27.30 11.26
C LYS A 633 -30.04 28.62 11.91
N VAL A 634 -29.04 29.29 12.50
CA VAL A 634 -29.22 30.57 13.17
C VAL A 634 -28.17 31.58 12.72
N LYS A 635 -28.57 32.86 12.77
CA LYS A 635 -27.64 33.97 12.66
C LYS A 635 -27.42 34.56 14.04
N ALA A 636 -26.18 34.88 14.35
CA ALA A 636 -25.83 35.47 15.64
C ALA A 636 -24.72 36.51 15.45
N LYS A 637 -24.70 37.52 16.32
CA LYS A 637 -23.60 38.47 16.40
C LYS A 637 -22.71 38.10 17.57
N LEU A 638 -21.74 37.23 17.32
CA LEU A 638 -20.91 36.69 18.36
C LEU A 638 -19.91 37.72 18.90
N PRO A 639 -19.74 37.81 20.24
CA PRO A 639 -18.70 38.62 20.84
C PRO A 639 -17.32 38.01 20.60
N LEU A 640 -16.28 38.84 20.63
CA LEU A 640 -14.89 38.41 20.41
C LEU A 640 -14.48 37.25 21.30
N LYS A 641 -14.89 37.25 22.56
CA LYS A 641 -14.57 36.18 23.49
C LYS A 641 -15.00 34.81 22.94
N ILE A 642 -16.23 34.70 22.46
CA ILE A 642 -16.73 33.46 21.88
C ILE A 642 -15.98 33.12 20.58
N ILE A 643 -15.72 34.13 19.73
CA ILE A 643 -14.99 33.89 18.47
C ILE A 643 -13.57 33.33 18.71
N PHE A 644 -12.89 33.78 19.77
CA PHE A 644 -11.55 33.29 20.13
C PHE A 644 -11.57 31.91 20.78
N ASP A 645 -12.52 31.69 21.70
CA ASP A 645 -12.52 30.51 22.56
C ASP A 645 -13.21 29.30 21.93
N LEU A 646 -14.11 29.53 20.94
CA LEU A 646 -14.95 28.50 20.35
C LEU A 646 -14.15 27.48 19.53
N LYS A 647 -14.22 26.22 19.95
CA LYS A 647 -13.72 25.06 19.21
C LYS A 647 -14.90 24.32 18.58
N LEU A 648 -14.64 23.62 17.48
CA LEU A 648 -15.70 22.92 16.76
C LEU A 648 -16.29 21.73 17.51
N ASN A 649 -15.61 21.19 18.51
CA ASN A 649 -16.15 20.17 19.41
C ASN A 649 -16.89 20.71 20.63
N ASP A 650 -16.91 22.03 20.83
CA ASP A 650 -17.67 22.63 21.91
C ASP A 650 -19.17 22.55 21.65
N LYS A 651 -19.96 22.68 22.70
CA LYS A 651 -21.43 22.73 22.63
C LYS A 651 -21.91 24.17 22.59
N ILE A 652 -22.96 24.38 21.85
CA ILE A 652 -23.69 25.63 21.84
C ILE A 652 -24.99 25.46 22.65
N SER A 653 -25.22 26.34 23.62
CA SER A 653 -26.52 26.44 24.29
C SER A 653 -27.35 27.54 23.64
N LEU A 654 -28.56 27.16 23.23
CA LEU A 654 -29.54 28.05 22.64
C LEU A 654 -30.95 27.68 23.14
N HIS A 655 -31.68 28.65 23.75
CA HIS A 655 -33.00 28.43 24.33
C HIS A 655 -33.08 27.25 25.30
N ASN A 656 -32.09 27.14 26.21
CA ASN A 656 -31.93 26.05 27.17
C ASN A 656 -31.76 24.63 26.57
N ARG A 657 -31.32 24.57 25.33
CA ARG A 657 -30.98 23.28 24.65
C ARG A 657 -29.55 23.32 24.20
N ASN A 658 -28.90 22.16 24.22
CA ASN A 658 -27.54 22.01 23.77
C ASN A 658 -27.48 21.48 22.33
N TYR A 659 -26.51 21.98 21.60
CA TYR A 659 -26.28 21.65 20.21
C TYR A 659 -24.80 21.33 19.98
N ARG A 660 -24.55 20.46 19.03
CA ARG A 660 -23.22 20.29 18.39
C ARG A 660 -23.11 21.26 17.22
N ILE A 661 -21.91 21.75 16.98
CA ILE A 661 -21.62 22.61 15.83
C ILE A 661 -21.43 21.71 14.60
N ASN A 662 -22.23 21.91 13.55
CA ASN A 662 -22.03 21.30 12.24
C ASN A 662 -21.16 22.19 11.34
N SER A 663 -21.51 23.50 11.29
CA SER A 663 -20.69 24.49 10.62
C SER A 663 -20.89 25.87 11.25
N ILE A 664 -19.88 26.72 11.14
CA ILE A 664 -19.94 28.11 11.55
C ILE A 664 -19.22 28.99 10.52
N LYS A 665 -19.90 30.00 10.06
CA LYS A 665 -19.36 31.06 9.21
C LYS A 665 -19.42 32.38 9.93
N THR A 666 -18.28 32.97 10.28
CA THR A 666 -18.18 34.19 11.05
C THR A 666 -17.53 35.32 10.24
N ASN A 667 -18.17 36.48 10.18
CA ASN A 667 -17.56 37.70 9.69
C ASN A 667 -16.69 38.33 10.80
N LEU A 668 -15.40 38.34 10.59
CA LEU A 668 -14.42 38.80 11.58
C LEU A 668 -14.48 40.32 11.85
N THR A 669 -15.06 41.08 10.93
CA THR A 669 -15.17 42.55 11.06
C THR A 669 -16.38 42.96 11.89
N THR A 670 -17.49 42.26 11.71
CA THR A 670 -18.77 42.62 12.36
C THR A 670 -19.15 41.68 13.51
N GLY A 671 -18.59 40.45 13.54
CA GLY A 671 -19.00 39.40 14.45
C GLY A 671 -20.25 38.64 13.99
N ASP A 672 -20.84 39.03 12.83
CA ASP A 672 -22.02 38.37 12.29
C ASP A 672 -21.64 36.92 11.90
N SER A 673 -22.34 35.97 12.50
CA SER A 673 -22.07 34.55 12.35
C SER A 673 -23.33 33.82 11.90
N SER A 674 -23.13 32.85 10.97
CA SER A 674 -24.16 31.87 10.61
C SER A 674 -23.74 30.53 11.14
N LEU A 675 -24.57 29.94 12.00
CA LEU A 675 -24.31 28.66 12.63
C LEU A 675 -25.28 27.60 12.10
N GLU A 676 -24.77 26.43 11.77
CA GLU A 676 -25.57 25.22 11.59
C GLU A 676 -25.31 24.32 12.78
N LEU A 677 -26.36 24.06 13.52
CA LEU A 677 -26.33 23.42 14.84
C LEU A 677 -27.17 22.13 14.81
N LEU A 678 -26.59 21.02 15.23
CA LEU A 678 -27.30 19.77 15.41
C LEU A 678 -27.70 19.62 16.86
N ASN A 679 -29.03 19.55 17.15
CA ASN A 679 -29.49 19.41 18.52
C ASN A 679 -28.98 18.10 19.18
N ILE A 680 -28.66 18.15 20.46
CA ILE A 680 -28.37 16.99 21.29
C ILE A 680 -29.68 16.49 21.87
N VAL A 681 -30.03 15.22 21.55
CA VAL A 681 -31.30 14.56 22.01
C VAL A 681 -31.07 13.86 23.33
#